data_8bb19dec8e34f0224cb807402f693db3
#
_entry.id   8bb19dec8e34f0224cb807402f693db3
#
_cell.length_a   1.000
_cell.length_b   1.000
_cell.length_c   1.000
_cell.angle_alpha   90.00
_cell.angle_beta   90.00
_cell.angle_gamma   90.00
#
_symmetry.space_group_name_H-M   'P 1'
#
loop_
_entity.id
_entity.type
_entity.pdbx_description
1 polymer ?
#
loop_
_entity_poly.entity_id
_entity_poly.type
_entity_poly.pdbx_seq_one_letter_code
_entity_poly.pdbx_strand_id
1 'polypeptide(L)'
;KDFIGKNIFELLFWYNNSEGVNIDFLIDIIKKEYLSGLELMLPSIKRDKSSIMYLEPFYISRFYGLQGRMDALAFTEKGNSANIYELKSHKPKNKSYLYTKSHDAQLICYYLLFRSTYPDKKLFYKMAYPGAEEHHLRSITFGDNAEERQLMLIQEVLFARNNIVKNHIDYAKGDFSSLINCLPKDSDDSTPLTISIFSKNETKLSDSQTFMYNDIDLLHKSINKIANNKLLYAYFWGNVRFIYRELMCAKIGNPDVYDAWESLIKESQWGYANIWKKTIDKKFNQFEVLGPLTFNTFTDDNHLIFTLDNKDASITRLREEDIIILYPYNCENHNPLTQQLLKGYIVRMNESEVELSIANKYIPKKIFTNKSKWIVESDRWFHNYNYGLRNLFYLISNEDEHFADLFLGLQKPTFENNNLEICKLDGLDSSQNLAVKQALNAKNYFLIQGPPGTGKTAKTLTAIAKNLFLNENKTLIVAYTRRAVDEICYNLDNQSITYILLNKDLVKNQLESAKDIDQLDNILPELNNVLNENKIFVATLSFINSHITILDAIKPETLIVDEATQILEYELAAVLSKTKRWILIGDENQLPAVVLQKDKSQKADLSFDCEYVNYNLCPLSDSGEKCSNNVNDKCISMDILKQIQLDDFSEPLFTRLKKNAINKGWDECYCMLKYHHRMHDDIAKYVNELFYDKKLISATERQKSPLTKTYNLPSSIDHGTEHIDRVMFISTPIDMTSFYSPTNKYEAQIVVELIKSLKSQFPDYSIGVITPYRSQIALIKSMLNPLINDITIDTVERYQGSERDIIVYSFAINNMEYLELSQSMNAENSVDRKLNVSLTRARELLFLVGNVDILSSHPFINHIINDLQNKGAVIHMPIV
;
A
#
# COMPACT_ATOMS: atom_id res chain seq x y z
N LYS A 1 7.37 15.34 22.26
CA LYS A 1 6.06 15.28 21.56
C LYS A 1 6.09 14.34 20.36
N ASP A 2 7.01 14.47 19.41
CA ASP A 2 7.07 13.60 18.22
C ASP A 2 7.24 12.12 18.55
N PHE A 3 8.01 11.75 19.57
CA PHE A 3 8.15 10.36 20.02
C PHE A 3 6.85 9.81 20.60
N ILE A 4 6.21 10.57 21.49
CA ILE A 4 4.93 10.17 22.09
C ILE A 4 3.86 10.06 21.00
N GLY A 5 3.78 11.02 20.08
CA GLY A 5 2.81 10.97 18.99
C GLY A 5 2.98 9.76 18.07
N LYS A 6 4.20 9.32 17.80
CA LYS A 6 4.46 8.13 16.97
C LYS A 6 4.09 6.82 17.67
N ASN A 7 4.10 6.79 18.98
CA ASN A 7 3.92 5.56 19.78
C ASN A 7 2.70 5.64 20.73
N ILE A 8 1.78 6.59 20.49
CA ILE A 8 0.70 6.86 21.46
C ILE A 8 -0.25 5.67 21.62
N PHE A 9 -0.48 4.88 20.59
CA PHE A 9 -1.39 3.73 20.67
C PHE A 9 -0.72 2.53 21.35
N GLU A 10 0.59 2.35 21.19
CA GLU A 10 1.37 1.39 21.96
C GLU A 10 1.43 1.81 23.43
N LEU A 11 1.64 3.09 23.72
CA LEU A 11 1.60 3.63 25.08
C LEU A 11 0.22 3.47 25.71
N LEU A 12 -0.87 3.67 24.96
CA LEU A 12 -2.23 3.45 25.40
C LEU A 12 -2.50 1.98 25.69
N PHE A 13 -2.00 1.07 24.86
CA PHE A 13 -2.07 -0.37 25.11
C PHE A 13 -1.41 -0.73 26.46
N TRP A 14 -0.20 -0.24 26.69
CA TRP A 14 0.51 -0.47 27.98
C TRP A 14 -0.22 0.18 29.15
N TYR A 15 -0.75 1.38 28.98
CA TYR A 15 -1.54 2.07 30.01
C TYR A 15 -2.76 1.23 30.42
N ASN A 16 -3.45 0.58 29.49
CA ASN A 16 -4.66 -0.19 29.78
C ASN A 16 -4.38 -1.61 30.30
N ASN A 17 -3.21 -2.20 30.00
CA ASN A 17 -2.93 -3.62 30.28
C ASN A 17 -1.86 -3.87 31.34
N SER A 18 -1.15 -2.84 31.81
CA SER A 18 -0.15 -2.98 32.87
C SER A 18 -0.60 -2.26 34.14
N GLU A 19 -0.80 -3.02 35.23
CA GLU A 19 -0.91 -2.44 36.54
C GLU A 19 0.42 -1.73 36.85
N GLY A 20 0.47 -0.39 36.64
CA GLY A 20 1.58 0.44 37.10
C GLY A 20 2.59 0.93 36.09
N VAL A 21 2.30 1.05 34.80
CA VAL A 21 3.07 1.95 33.93
C VAL A 21 2.76 3.39 34.37
N ASN A 22 3.58 3.89 35.26
CA ASN A 22 3.53 5.28 35.70
C ASN A 22 4.14 6.14 34.57
N ILE A 23 3.29 6.78 33.80
CA ILE A 23 3.71 7.67 32.70
C ILE A 23 4.48 8.85 33.26
N ASP A 24 4.13 9.36 34.43
CA ASP A 24 4.87 10.39 35.15
C ASP A 24 6.32 9.95 35.37
N PHE A 25 6.52 8.69 35.71
CA PHE A 25 7.87 8.13 35.89
C PHE A 25 8.63 8.06 34.55
N LEU A 26 7.96 7.70 33.42
CA LEU A 26 8.59 7.71 32.10
C LEU A 26 8.92 9.13 31.63
N ILE A 27 8.02 10.08 31.85
CA ILE A 27 8.23 11.50 31.53
C ILE A 27 9.38 12.06 32.39
N ASP A 28 9.42 11.72 33.65
CA ASP A 28 10.50 12.11 34.59
C ASP A 28 11.85 11.54 34.14
N ILE A 29 11.94 10.30 33.72
CA ILE A 29 13.15 9.71 33.14
C ILE A 29 13.54 10.47 31.87
N ILE A 30 12.60 10.71 30.95
CA ILE A 30 12.89 11.47 29.72
C ILE A 30 13.42 12.86 30.03
N LYS A 31 12.81 13.59 30.98
CA LYS A 31 13.23 14.93 31.39
C LYS A 31 14.57 14.91 32.11
N LYS A 32 14.69 14.12 33.16
CA LYS A 32 15.84 14.17 34.08
C LYS A 32 17.06 13.49 33.49
N GLU A 33 16.90 12.42 32.75
CA GLU A 33 18.02 11.63 32.25
C GLU A 33 18.37 11.96 30.80
N TYR A 34 17.40 12.06 29.90
CA TYR A 34 17.66 12.22 28.48
C TYR A 34 17.74 13.67 28.00
N LEU A 35 16.82 14.52 28.40
CA LEU A 35 16.85 15.91 27.95
C LEU A 35 18.00 16.68 28.59
N SER A 36 18.25 16.50 29.88
CA SER A 36 19.40 17.12 30.55
C SER A 36 20.74 16.64 29.99
N GLY A 37 20.86 15.34 29.70
CA GLY A 37 22.04 14.79 29.03
C GLY A 37 22.25 15.34 27.63
N LEU A 38 21.20 15.51 26.83
CA LEU A 38 21.27 16.17 25.53
C LEU A 38 21.72 17.63 25.65
N GLU A 39 21.22 18.39 26.62
CA GLU A 39 21.63 19.75 26.85
C GLU A 39 23.11 19.87 27.20
N LEU A 40 23.66 18.94 28.00
CA LEU A 40 25.08 18.86 28.31
C LEU A 40 25.97 18.52 27.09
N MET A 41 25.43 17.78 26.14
CA MET A 41 26.12 17.37 24.88
C MET A 41 26.09 18.46 23.82
N LEU A 42 25.01 19.24 23.72
CA LEU A 42 24.80 20.26 22.69
C LEU A 42 25.98 21.24 22.53
N PRO A 43 26.65 21.76 23.62
CA PRO A 43 27.82 22.64 23.47
C PRO A 43 29.00 21.95 22.80
N SER A 44 29.19 20.65 23.01
CA SER A 44 30.28 19.87 22.40
C SER A 44 30.01 19.61 20.91
N ILE A 45 28.75 19.51 20.53
CA ILE A 45 28.31 19.35 19.14
C ILE A 45 28.32 20.70 18.42
N LYS A 46 27.93 21.80 19.09
CA LYS A 46 27.87 23.17 18.56
C LYS A 46 29.21 23.90 18.49
N ARG A 47 30.29 23.41 19.08
CA ARG A 47 31.62 24.06 19.07
C ARG A 47 32.18 24.26 17.65
N ASP A 48 31.73 23.48 16.69
CA ASP A 48 32.06 23.63 15.28
C ASP A 48 31.01 24.52 14.58
N LYS A 49 31.06 25.84 14.82
CA LYS A 49 30.09 26.82 14.27
C LYS A 49 30.02 26.88 12.74
N SER A 50 30.96 26.29 12.06
CA SER A 50 31.14 26.29 10.62
C SER A 50 30.73 24.99 9.92
N SER A 51 30.47 23.93 10.69
CA SER A 51 30.06 22.66 10.12
C SER A 51 28.59 22.65 9.70
N ILE A 52 28.31 22.08 8.51
CA ILE A 52 26.95 21.78 8.09
C ILE A 52 26.57 20.44 8.73
N MET A 53 25.55 20.45 9.58
CA MET A 53 25.02 19.24 10.22
C MET A 53 23.73 18.82 9.51
N TYR A 54 23.68 17.57 9.14
CA TYR A 54 22.51 16.89 8.61
C TYR A 54 21.95 15.98 9.71
N LEU A 55 20.70 16.15 10.07
CA LEU A 55 19.98 15.26 10.95
C LEU A 55 19.23 14.23 10.11
N GLU A 56 19.26 12.99 10.51
CA GLU A 56 18.60 11.87 9.83
C GLU A 56 18.87 11.80 8.30
N PRO A 57 20.10 12.01 7.80
CA PRO A 57 20.39 11.93 6.37
C PRO A 57 20.23 10.48 5.86
N PHE A 58 19.58 10.32 4.71
CA PHE A 58 19.34 9.01 4.11
C PHE A 58 20.23 8.78 2.90
N TYR A 59 20.84 7.60 2.87
CA TYR A 59 21.76 7.15 1.80
C TYR A 59 21.42 5.75 1.32
N ILE A 60 21.76 5.48 0.05
CA ILE A 60 21.70 4.15 -0.56
C ILE A 60 23.08 3.81 -1.14
N SER A 61 23.58 2.64 -0.85
CA SER A 61 24.77 2.09 -1.47
C SER A 61 24.45 0.85 -2.29
N ARG A 62 24.53 0.98 -3.60
CA ARG A 62 24.43 -0.17 -4.51
C ARG A 62 25.61 -1.15 -4.32
N PHE A 63 26.80 -0.61 -4.10
CA PHE A 63 28.02 -1.42 -3.99
C PHE A 63 27.98 -2.37 -2.80
N TYR A 64 27.51 -1.87 -1.64
CA TYR A 64 27.39 -2.68 -0.44
C TYR A 64 25.99 -3.29 -0.26
N GLY A 65 25.02 -2.96 -1.11
CA GLY A 65 23.64 -3.44 -0.98
C GLY A 65 22.98 -2.98 0.33
N LEU A 66 23.28 -1.76 0.77
CA LEU A 66 22.79 -1.18 2.01
C LEU A 66 22.02 0.10 1.74
N GLN A 67 21.02 0.36 2.55
CA GLN A 67 20.36 1.66 2.66
C GLN A 67 20.14 1.96 4.14
N GLY A 68 20.17 3.25 4.51
CA GLY A 68 19.97 3.60 5.90
C GLY A 68 19.96 5.10 6.14
N ARG A 69 19.52 5.44 7.34
CA ARG A 69 19.41 6.79 7.85
C ARG A 69 20.28 6.88 9.09
N MET A 70 21.24 7.80 9.08
CA MET A 70 22.11 8.08 10.22
C MET A 70 21.39 9.07 11.14
N ASP A 71 21.63 9.04 12.45
CA ASP A 71 21.00 10.01 13.36
C ASP A 71 21.50 11.44 13.08
N ALA A 72 22.81 11.64 12.97
CA ALA A 72 23.34 12.91 12.50
C ALA A 72 24.70 12.75 11.80
N LEU A 73 24.94 13.61 10.82
CA LEU A 73 26.19 13.70 10.06
C LEU A 73 26.63 15.17 9.98
N ALA A 74 27.82 15.51 10.48
CA ALA A 74 28.37 16.84 10.42
C ALA A 74 29.68 16.89 9.62
N PHE A 75 29.75 17.74 8.60
CA PHE A 75 30.97 17.98 7.84
C PHE A 75 31.78 19.09 8.46
N THR A 76 33.12 18.95 8.51
CA THR A 76 34.02 19.99 8.93
C THR A 76 34.08 21.15 7.94
N GLU A 77 34.52 22.34 8.36
CA GLU A 77 34.62 23.57 7.52
C GLU A 77 35.29 23.34 6.15
N LYS A 78 36.41 22.63 6.16
CA LYS A 78 37.15 22.33 4.95
C LYS A 78 36.52 21.24 4.09
N GLY A 79 35.42 20.60 4.57
CA GLY A 79 34.72 19.54 3.86
C GLY A 79 35.50 18.22 3.67
N ASN A 80 36.75 18.10 4.24
CA ASN A 80 37.61 16.94 4.04
C ASN A 80 37.31 15.78 5.00
N SER A 81 36.53 16.05 6.05
CA SER A 81 36.15 15.04 7.02
C SER A 81 34.74 15.26 7.54
N ALA A 82 34.15 14.22 8.11
CA ALA A 82 32.83 14.24 8.71
C ALA A 82 32.81 13.49 10.04
N ASN A 83 31.88 13.87 10.92
CA ASN A 83 31.54 13.15 12.14
C ASN A 83 30.15 12.54 11.98
N ILE A 84 30.03 11.24 12.23
CA ILE A 84 28.73 10.59 12.48
C ILE A 84 28.45 10.65 13.97
N TYR A 85 27.23 11.03 14.30
CA TYR A 85 26.70 10.96 15.67
C TYR A 85 25.59 9.94 15.69
N GLU A 86 25.69 8.95 16.58
CA GLU A 86 24.66 7.92 16.80
C GLU A 86 24.11 8.09 18.22
N LEU A 87 22.80 8.23 18.35
CA LEU A 87 22.10 8.45 19.59
C LEU A 87 21.58 7.12 20.17
N LYS A 88 21.87 6.86 21.46
CA LYS A 88 21.40 5.66 22.14
C LYS A 88 20.53 6.01 23.34
N SER A 89 19.32 5.47 23.39
CA SER A 89 18.33 5.73 24.43
C SER A 89 18.58 4.96 25.75
N HIS A 90 19.51 3.99 25.77
CA HIS A 90 19.77 3.21 26.97
C HIS A 90 21.07 3.62 27.65
N LYS A 91 21.12 3.42 28.97
CA LYS A 91 22.37 3.61 29.75
C LYS A 91 23.39 2.54 29.38
N PRO A 92 24.67 2.87 29.17
CA PRO A 92 25.68 1.84 28.96
C PRO A 92 25.81 0.99 30.25
N LYS A 93 25.74 -0.33 30.12
CA LYS A 93 25.69 -1.31 31.21
C LYS A 93 26.91 -1.32 32.15
N ASN A 94 28.05 -0.72 31.75
CA ASN A 94 29.27 -0.62 32.56
C ASN A 94 30.04 0.67 32.34
N LYS A 95 30.71 1.15 33.41
CA LYS A 95 31.64 2.31 33.36
C LYS A 95 32.84 2.07 32.44
N SER A 96 33.16 0.81 32.10
CA SER A 96 34.25 0.42 31.22
C SER A 96 33.71 -0.09 29.85
N TYR A 97 33.84 0.74 28.85
CA TYR A 97 34.10 0.49 27.42
C TYR A 97 33.30 -0.56 26.60
N LEU A 98 32.24 -1.16 27.03
CA LEU A 98 31.62 -2.19 26.24
C LEU A 98 30.44 -1.67 25.40
N TYR A 99 30.74 -1.35 24.14
CA TYR A 99 29.76 -1.32 23.09
C TYR A 99 29.15 -2.71 22.94
N THR A 100 27.86 -2.77 22.65
CA THR A 100 27.29 -4.03 22.20
C THR A 100 27.73 -4.27 20.74
N LYS A 101 27.90 -5.53 20.32
CA LYS A 101 28.22 -5.87 18.92
C LYS A 101 27.22 -5.24 17.91
N SER A 102 25.98 -5.04 18.33
CA SER A 102 24.96 -4.36 17.51
C SER A 102 25.28 -2.90 17.22
N HIS A 103 25.88 -2.17 18.16
CA HIS A 103 26.32 -0.78 17.93
C HIS A 103 27.48 -0.70 16.96
N ASP A 104 28.44 -1.62 17.07
CA ASP A 104 29.56 -1.71 16.13
C ASP A 104 29.06 -2.03 14.73
N ALA A 105 28.13 -2.98 14.57
CA ALA A 105 27.52 -3.32 13.30
C ALA A 105 26.77 -2.13 12.67
N GLN A 106 26.03 -1.35 13.46
CA GLN A 106 25.33 -0.16 12.98
C GLN A 106 26.31 0.92 12.49
N LEU A 107 27.39 1.19 13.25
CA LEU A 107 28.42 2.13 12.83
C LEU A 107 29.15 1.67 11.55
N ILE A 108 29.36 0.38 11.39
CA ILE A 108 29.92 -0.18 10.15
C ILE A 108 28.96 -0.02 8.97
N CYS A 109 27.67 -0.25 9.15
CA CYS A 109 26.69 0.05 8.10
C CYS A 109 26.76 1.52 7.66
N TYR A 110 26.85 2.46 8.63
CA TYR A 110 27.00 3.88 8.32
C TYR A 110 28.34 4.21 7.65
N TYR A 111 29.42 3.57 8.07
CA TYR A 111 30.71 3.71 7.41
C TYR A 111 30.63 3.28 5.92
N LEU A 112 30.02 2.14 5.64
CA LEU A 112 29.90 1.64 4.28
C LEU A 112 29.02 2.55 3.42
N LEU A 113 27.90 3.07 3.97
CA LEU A 113 27.06 4.05 3.30
C LEU A 113 27.82 5.35 3.03
N PHE A 114 28.54 5.89 4.04
CA PHE A 114 29.33 7.09 3.90
C PHE A 114 30.46 6.94 2.86
N ARG A 115 31.23 5.85 2.92
CA ARG A 115 32.32 5.57 1.98
C ARG A 115 31.84 5.39 0.54
N SER A 116 30.65 4.84 0.37
CA SER A 116 30.02 4.71 -0.95
C SER A 116 29.70 6.07 -1.59
N THR A 117 29.34 7.05 -0.77
CA THR A 117 28.93 8.40 -1.20
C THR A 117 30.12 9.38 -1.24
N TYR A 118 31.03 9.29 -0.27
CA TYR A 118 32.16 10.21 -0.05
C TYR A 118 33.48 9.45 0.09
N PRO A 119 34.00 8.83 -0.98
CA PRO A 119 35.16 7.92 -0.91
C PRO A 119 36.46 8.60 -0.41
N ASP A 120 36.62 9.89 -0.65
CA ASP A 120 37.87 10.63 -0.35
C ASP A 120 37.84 11.34 1.00
N LYS A 121 36.70 11.29 1.75
CA LYS A 121 36.56 11.99 3.02
C LYS A 121 36.89 11.10 4.21
N LYS A 122 37.54 11.68 5.23
CA LYS A 122 37.77 11.00 6.51
C LYS A 122 36.50 11.00 7.34
N LEU A 123 36.23 9.89 8.05
CA LEU A 123 35.09 9.72 8.90
C LEU A 123 35.50 9.47 10.35
N PHE A 124 34.84 10.15 11.27
CA PHE A 124 34.97 9.97 12.70
C PHE A 124 33.61 9.57 13.29
N TYR A 125 33.64 8.71 14.32
CA TYR A 125 32.44 8.16 14.95
C TYR A 125 32.29 8.71 16.35
N LYS A 126 31.08 9.13 16.69
CA LYS A 126 30.69 9.59 18.01
C LYS A 126 29.40 8.95 18.43
N MET A 127 29.39 8.29 19.59
CA MET A 127 28.17 7.77 20.20
C MET A 127 27.71 8.70 21.30
N ALA A 128 26.43 8.99 21.29
CA ALA A 128 25.77 9.87 22.23
C ALA A 128 24.88 9.04 23.16
N TYR A 129 25.15 9.08 24.44
CA TYR A 129 24.38 8.45 25.51
C TYR A 129 23.81 9.51 26.47
N PRO A 130 22.66 10.13 26.14
CA PRO A 130 22.10 11.17 27.02
C PRO A 130 21.82 10.70 28.44
N GLY A 131 21.39 9.45 28.62
CA GLY A 131 21.11 8.86 29.93
C GLY A 131 22.35 8.41 30.73
N ALA A 132 23.56 8.64 30.24
CA ALA A 132 24.77 8.31 31.01
C ALA A 132 25.01 9.30 32.14
N GLU A 133 25.61 8.85 33.26
CA GLU A 133 25.97 9.71 34.39
C GLU A 133 27.15 10.63 34.04
N GLU A 134 28.11 10.11 33.28
CA GLU A 134 29.30 10.81 32.79
C GLU A 134 29.62 10.42 31.35
N HIS A 135 30.38 11.27 30.65
CA HIS A 135 30.85 11.02 29.28
C HIS A 135 29.72 10.76 28.28
N HIS A 136 28.75 11.65 28.25
CA HIS A 136 27.57 11.55 27.37
C HIS A 136 27.92 11.42 25.87
N LEU A 137 29.05 12.00 25.44
CA LEU A 137 29.53 11.91 24.06
C LEU A 137 30.89 11.18 24.03
N ARG A 138 30.93 10.02 23.36
CA ARG A 138 32.12 9.18 23.29
C ARG A 138 32.60 9.09 21.82
N SER A 139 33.90 9.36 21.64
CA SER A 139 34.59 9.08 20.38
C SER A 139 34.87 7.59 20.30
N ILE A 140 34.55 6.98 19.17
CA ILE A 140 34.74 5.54 18.93
C ILE A 140 35.96 5.31 18.07
N THR A 141 36.88 4.49 18.59
CA THR A 141 37.96 3.87 17.82
C THR A 141 37.84 2.37 17.93
N PHE A 142 38.15 1.63 16.88
CA PHE A 142 38.03 0.17 16.90
C PHE A 142 39.16 -0.55 17.70
N GLY A 143 39.93 0.16 18.53
CA GLY A 143 40.97 -0.38 19.41
C GLY A 143 42.33 -0.39 18.75
N ASP A 144 43.32 -1.07 19.39
CA ASP A 144 44.75 -1.06 18.98
C ASP A 144 44.98 -1.70 17.62
N ASN A 145 44.16 -2.67 17.19
CA ASN A 145 44.11 -3.25 15.83
C ASN A 145 42.90 -2.74 15.06
N ALA A 146 42.69 -1.43 15.03
CA ALA A 146 41.47 -0.80 14.52
C ALA A 146 41.10 -1.20 13.11
N GLU A 147 42.09 -1.29 12.20
CA GLU A 147 41.87 -1.65 10.80
C GLU A 147 41.42 -3.11 10.63
N GLU A 148 42.11 -4.03 11.33
CA GLU A 148 41.78 -5.45 11.29
C GLU A 148 40.40 -5.72 11.87
N ARG A 149 40.09 -5.14 13.02
CA ARG A 149 38.77 -5.27 13.64
C ARG A 149 37.68 -4.66 12.78
N GLN A 150 37.93 -3.51 12.13
CA GLN A 150 37.01 -2.90 11.21
C GLN A 150 36.73 -3.80 10.00
N LEU A 151 37.78 -4.42 9.43
CA LEU A 151 37.62 -5.38 8.34
C LEU A 151 36.81 -6.61 8.74
N MET A 152 37.06 -7.17 9.92
CA MET A 152 36.25 -8.29 10.43
C MET A 152 34.78 -7.91 10.58
N LEU A 153 34.49 -6.74 11.15
CA LEU A 153 33.11 -6.25 11.29
C LEU A 153 32.43 -5.99 9.95
N ILE A 154 33.18 -5.46 8.96
CA ILE A 154 32.66 -5.31 7.60
C ILE A 154 32.29 -6.67 7.02
N GLN A 155 33.13 -7.68 7.16
CA GLN A 155 32.86 -9.04 6.69
C GLN A 155 31.62 -9.64 7.40
N GLU A 156 31.53 -9.49 8.73
CA GLU A 156 30.34 -9.95 9.49
C GLU A 156 29.04 -9.26 9.02
N VAL A 157 29.05 -7.94 8.82
CA VAL A 157 27.89 -7.18 8.32
C VAL A 157 27.49 -7.61 6.92
N LEU A 158 28.47 -7.75 6.00
CA LEU A 158 28.20 -8.17 4.64
C LEU A 158 27.74 -9.63 4.56
N PHE A 159 28.28 -10.51 5.41
CA PHE A 159 27.82 -11.89 5.54
C PHE A 159 26.37 -11.94 6.05
N ALA A 160 26.05 -11.21 7.11
CA ALA A 160 24.68 -11.11 7.63
C ALA A 160 23.70 -10.59 6.56
N ARG A 161 24.08 -9.51 5.84
CA ARG A 161 23.30 -8.98 4.70
C ARG A 161 23.08 -10.04 3.63
N ASN A 162 24.12 -10.77 3.24
CA ASN A 162 24.00 -11.81 2.21
C ASN A 162 23.05 -12.92 2.66
N ASN A 163 23.11 -13.34 3.92
CA ASN A 163 22.18 -14.33 4.47
C ASN A 163 20.74 -13.83 4.47
N ILE A 164 20.49 -12.56 4.85
CA ILE A 164 19.15 -11.96 4.77
C ILE A 164 18.62 -11.98 3.34
N VAL A 165 19.44 -11.56 2.37
CA VAL A 165 19.04 -11.56 0.94
C VAL A 165 18.77 -12.97 0.45
N LYS A 166 19.67 -13.93 0.78
CA LYS A 166 19.47 -15.35 0.44
C LYS A 166 18.17 -15.87 1.03
N ASN A 167 17.92 -15.64 2.32
CA ASN A 167 16.70 -16.09 2.96
C ASN A 167 15.45 -15.50 2.31
N HIS A 168 15.46 -14.20 1.95
CA HIS A 168 14.32 -13.59 1.24
C HIS A 168 14.06 -14.26 -0.12
N ILE A 169 15.13 -14.61 -0.86
CA ILE A 169 15.03 -15.35 -2.13
C ILE A 169 14.50 -16.76 -1.88
N ASP A 170 15.04 -17.45 -0.89
CA ASP A 170 14.62 -18.81 -0.53
C ASP A 170 13.14 -18.83 -0.12
N TYR A 171 12.70 -17.87 0.74
CA TYR A 171 11.29 -17.74 1.13
C TYR A 171 10.38 -17.40 -0.07
N ALA A 172 10.86 -16.57 -1.00
CA ALA A 172 10.12 -16.28 -2.24
C ALA A 172 10.00 -17.52 -3.14
N LYS A 173 10.93 -18.47 -3.06
CA LYS A 173 10.87 -19.77 -3.73
C LYS A 173 10.01 -20.78 -2.97
N GLY A 174 9.76 -20.57 -1.69
CA GLY A 174 9.03 -21.47 -0.80
C GLY A 174 9.92 -22.33 0.10
N ASP A 175 11.24 -22.11 0.09
CA ASP A 175 12.15 -22.76 1.03
C ASP A 175 12.24 -21.97 2.34
N PHE A 176 11.61 -22.50 3.37
CA PHE A 176 11.58 -21.92 4.73
C PHE A 176 12.52 -22.64 5.70
N SER A 177 13.40 -23.51 5.22
CA SER A 177 14.29 -24.34 6.04
C SER A 177 15.12 -23.50 7.03
N SER A 178 15.66 -22.36 6.60
CA SER A 178 16.44 -21.48 7.47
C SER A 178 15.61 -20.88 8.60
N LEU A 179 14.32 -20.61 8.39
CA LEU A 179 13.42 -20.09 9.42
C LEU A 179 13.01 -21.18 10.39
N ILE A 180 12.59 -22.34 9.88
CA ILE A 180 12.11 -23.47 10.70
C ILE A 180 13.24 -24.05 11.54
N ASN A 181 14.46 -24.13 10.99
CA ASN A 181 15.62 -24.60 11.74
C ASN A 181 16.08 -23.64 12.84
N CYS A 182 15.64 -22.36 12.82
CA CYS A 182 15.85 -21.42 13.89
C CYS A 182 14.83 -21.56 15.02
N LEU A 183 13.71 -22.28 14.82
CA LEU A 183 12.72 -22.54 15.84
C LEU A 183 13.19 -23.63 16.81
N PRO A 184 12.87 -23.56 18.11
CA PRO A 184 13.21 -24.61 19.05
C PRO A 184 12.63 -25.95 18.59
N LYS A 185 13.43 -27.01 18.61
CA LYS A 185 12.91 -28.36 18.44
C LYS A 185 12.37 -28.85 19.78
N ASP A 186 11.24 -29.53 19.77
CA ASP A 186 10.73 -30.26 20.92
C ASP A 186 11.68 -31.42 21.26
N SER A 187 12.78 -31.11 21.89
CA SER A 187 13.65 -32.10 22.52
C SER A 187 13.60 -31.89 24.02
N ASP A 188 13.63 -32.99 24.76
CA ASP A 188 13.68 -33.03 26.25
C ASP A 188 14.87 -32.29 26.89
N ASP A 189 15.70 -31.66 26.05
CA ASP A 189 16.75 -30.72 26.45
C ASP A 189 16.19 -29.33 26.68
N SER A 190 15.91 -29.06 27.93
CA SER A 190 15.28 -27.85 28.48
C SER A 190 16.07 -26.53 28.33
N THR A 191 16.95 -26.40 27.36
CA THR A 191 17.64 -25.13 27.06
C THR A 191 16.95 -24.45 25.90
N PRO A 192 16.13 -23.42 26.13
CA PRO A 192 15.51 -22.62 25.08
C PRO A 192 16.57 -22.04 24.15
N LEU A 193 16.32 -22.06 22.84
CA LEU A 193 17.18 -21.47 21.79
C LEU A 193 17.56 -20.02 22.11
N THR A 194 16.67 -19.31 22.77
CA THR A 194 16.85 -17.94 23.29
C THR A 194 18.03 -17.81 24.25
N ILE A 195 18.33 -18.80 25.08
CA ILE A 195 19.50 -18.74 25.98
C ILE A 195 20.80 -18.85 25.17
N SER A 196 20.82 -19.60 24.09
CA SER A 196 22.00 -19.68 23.20
C SER A 196 22.23 -18.42 22.38
N ILE A 197 21.17 -17.67 22.03
CA ILE A 197 21.25 -16.39 21.33
C ILE A 197 21.70 -15.27 22.25
N PHE A 198 21.27 -15.28 23.54
CA PHE A 198 21.51 -14.17 24.46
C PHE A 198 22.72 -14.32 25.41
N SER A 199 23.28 -15.46 25.59
CA SER A 199 24.54 -15.91 26.17
C SER A 199 24.40 -17.09 27.13
N LYS A 200 25.35 -17.99 27.15
CA LYS A 200 25.38 -19.19 27.97
C LYS A 200 25.55 -18.93 29.49
N ASN A 201 25.71 -17.68 29.93
CA ASN A 201 26.11 -17.31 31.28
C ASN A 201 25.09 -16.49 32.10
N GLU A 202 23.91 -16.14 31.51
CA GLU A 202 22.91 -15.38 32.24
C GLU A 202 21.82 -16.28 32.84
N THR A 203 21.80 -16.38 34.14
CA THR A 203 20.79 -17.14 34.91
C THR A 203 19.43 -16.43 35.02
N LYS A 204 19.33 -15.17 34.58
CA LYS A 204 18.10 -14.39 34.51
C LYS A 204 18.07 -13.57 33.22
N LEU A 205 17.00 -13.71 32.45
CA LEU A 205 16.71 -12.85 31.29
C LEU A 205 16.35 -11.44 31.79
N SER A 206 16.76 -10.41 31.06
CA SER A 206 16.24 -9.06 31.27
C SER A 206 14.78 -9.00 30.81
N ASP A 207 14.03 -7.98 31.23
CA ASP A 207 12.60 -7.84 30.87
C ASP A 207 12.40 -7.81 29.34
N SER A 208 13.26 -7.13 28.59
CA SER A 208 13.23 -7.11 27.14
C SER A 208 13.55 -8.46 26.48
N GLN A 209 14.43 -9.23 27.09
CA GLN A 209 14.77 -10.59 26.63
C GLN A 209 13.63 -11.57 26.94
N THR A 210 12.99 -11.42 28.10
CA THR A 210 11.80 -12.22 28.48
C THR A 210 10.65 -11.94 27.51
N PHE A 211 10.43 -10.69 27.14
CA PHE A 211 9.41 -10.30 26.17
C PHE A 211 9.65 -10.96 24.81
N MET A 212 10.87 -10.84 24.28
CA MET A 212 11.25 -11.44 22.99
C MET A 212 11.19 -12.98 23.04
N TYR A 213 11.49 -13.58 24.19
CA TYR A 213 11.35 -15.01 24.41
C TYR A 213 9.87 -15.45 24.29
N ASN A 214 8.97 -14.71 24.93
CA ASN A 214 7.55 -15.02 24.89
C ASN A 214 6.98 -14.94 23.48
N ASP A 215 7.41 -13.95 22.66
CA ASP A 215 7.00 -13.83 21.27
C ASP A 215 7.50 -15.00 20.42
N ILE A 216 8.75 -15.43 20.60
CA ILE A 216 9.33 -16.58 19.89
C ILE A 216 8.65 -17.88 20.32
N ASP A 217 8.40 -18.05 21.61
CA ASP A 217 7.69 -19.23 22.14
C ASP A 217 6.24 -19.31 21.62
N LEU A 218 5.55 -18.17 21.57
CA LEU A 218 4.21 -18.08 21.01
C LEU A 218 4.21 -18.41 19.49
N LEU A 219 5.20 -17.91 18.75
CA LEU A 219 5.37 -18.23 17.33
C LEU A 219 5.59 -19.72 17.13
N HIS A 220 6.48 -20.32 17.91
CA HIS A 220 6.78 -21.75 17.85
C HIS A 220 5.54 -22.59 18.17
N LYS A 221 4.83 -22.30 19.27
CA LYS A 221 3.57 -22.98 19.64
C LYS A 221 2.53 -22.86 18.54
N SER A 222 2.40 -21.68 17.93
CA SER A 222 1.44 -21.43 16.86
C SER A 222 1.77 -22.22 15.60
N ILE A 223 3.04 -22.29 15.20
CA ILE A 223 3.49 -23.08 14.05
C ILE A 223 3.25 -24.58 14.31
N ASN A 224 3.58 -25.08 15.51
CA ASN A 224 3.33 -26.48 15.88
C ASN A 224 1.83 -26.81 15.91
N LYS A 225 0.99 -25.88 16.40
CA LYS A 225 -0.47 -26.03 16.37
C LYS A 225 -0.99 -26.23 14.95
N ILE A 226 -0.52 -25.42 13.97
CA ILE A 226 -0.97 -25.53 12.59
C ILE A 226 -0.36 -26.71 11.84
N ALA A 227 0.78 -27.25 12.27
CA ALA A 227 1.42 -28.40 11.62
C ALA A 227 0.48 -29.63 11.52
N ASN A 228 -0.42 -29.79 12.48
CA ASN A 228 -1.43 -30.82 12.48
C ASN A 228 -2.66 -30.50 11.60
N ASN A 229 -2.85 -29.24 11.19
CA ASN A 229 -3.92 -28.81 10.31
C ASN A 229 -3.35 -28.52 8.91
N LYS A 230 -3.36 -29.52 8.04
CA LYS A 230 -2.77 -29.45 6.70
C LYS A 230 -3.27 -28.25 5.87
N LEU A 231 -4.56 -27.90 5.99
CA LEU A 231 -5.15 -26.79 5.24
C LEU A 231 -4.63 -25.44 5.74
N LEU A 232 -4.67 -25.21 7.05
CA LEU A 232 -4.18 -23.96 7.65
C LEU A 232 -2.67 -23.81 7.47
N TYR A 233 -1.93 -24.92 7.53
CA TYR A 233 -0.49 -24.96 7.25
C TYR A 233 -0.19 -24.54 5.80
N ALA A 234 -0.87 -25.13 4.82
CA ALA A 234 -0.70 -24.78 3.41
C ALA A 234 -1.10 -23.31 3.15
N TYR A 235 -2.19 -22.84 3.77
CA TYR A 235 -2.64 -21.46 3.67
C TYR A 235 -1.59 -20.49 4.24
N PHE A 236 -1.09 -20.73 5.42
CA PHE A 236 -0.09 -19.89 6.08
C PHE A 236 1.18 -19.76 5.25
N TRP A 237 1.84 -20.88 4.92
CA TRP A 237 3.10 -20.87 4.20
C TRP A 237 2.97 -20.39 2.76
N GLY A 238 1.85 -20.69 2.11
CA GLY A 238 1.54 -20.14 0.79
C GLY A 238 1.47 -18.61 0.79
N ASN A 239 0.81 -18.03 1.77
CA ASN A 239 0.77 -16.57 1.94
C ASN A 239 2.14 -15.98 2.32
N VAL A 240 2.91 -16.63 3.20
CA VAL A 240 4.28 -16.19 3.52
C VAL A 240 5.14 -16.11 2.26
N ARG A 241 5.11 -17.16 1.42
CA ARG A 241 5.77 -17.16 0.12
C ARG A 241 5.29 -16.02 -0.77
N PHE A 242 3.98 -15.86 -0.90
CA PHE A 242 3.38 -14.81 -1.72
C PHE A 242 3.87 -13.43 -1.30
N ILE A 243 3.90 -13.13 0.01
CA ILE A 243 4.38 -11.85 0.55
C ILE A 243 5.86 -11.61 0.23
N TYR A 244 6.71 -12.64 0.40
CA TYR A 244 8.14 -12.49 0.07
C TYR A 244 8.37 -12.30 -1.43
N ARG A 245 7.59 -12.92 -2.29
CA ARG A 245 7.63 -12.69 -3.75
C ARG A 245 7.22 -11.28 -4.10
N GLU A 246 6.12 -10.78 -3.52
CA GLU A 246 5.70 -9.38 -3.68
C GLU A 246 6.80 -8.41 -3.25
N LEU A 247 7.42 -8.65 -2.09
CA LEU A 247 8.55 -7.86 -1.60
C LEU A 247 9.72 -7.84 -2.59
N MET A 248 10.08 -8.99 -3.15
CA MET A 248 11.17 -9.10 -4.12
C MET A 248 10.81 -8.39 -5.43
N CYS A 249 9.58 -8.56 -5.94
CA CYS A 249 9.09 -7.84 -7.11
C CYS A 249 9.12 -6.32 -6.89
N ALA A 250 8.72 -5.85 -5.71
CA ALA A 250 8.76 -4.43 -5.37
C ALA A 250 10.20 -3.86 -5.33
N LYS A 251 11.16 -4.64 -4.83
CA LYS A 251 12.56 -4.20 -4.70
C LYS A 251 13.32 -4.24 -6.01
N ILE A 252 13.31 -5.38 -6.69
CA ILE A 252 14.19 -5.62 -7.84
C ILE A 252 13.47 -5.88 -9.15
N GLY A 253 12.17 -6.09 -9.13
CA GLY A 253 11.33 -6.34 -10.30
C GLY A 253 10.84 -7.79 -10.37
N ASN A 254 10.02 -8.07 -11.38
CA ASN A 254 9.39 -9.37 -11.58
C ASN A 254 10.19 -10.21 -12.58
N PRO A 255 10.88 -11.28 -12.17
CA PRO A 255 11.63 -12.13 -13.06
C PRO A 255 10.74 -13.17 -13.73
N ASP A 256 11.06 -13.52 -14.97
CA ASP A 256 10.39 -14.63 -15.65
C ASP A 256 10.81 -15.99 -15.05
N VAL A 257 12.06 -16.07 -14.53
CA VAL A 257 12.61 -17.25 -13.83
C VAL A 257 13.39 -16.80 -12.60
N TYR A 258 13.11 -17.40 -11.44
CA TYR A 258 13.73 -17.00 -10.16
C TYR A 258 15.24 -17.26 -10.08
N ASP A 259 15.76 -18.25 -10.82
CA ASP A 259 17.19 -18.61 -10.77
C ASP A 259 18.10 -17.65 -11.53
N ALA A 260 17.56 -16.89 -12.48
CA ALA A 260 18.28 -15.91 -13.28
C ALA A 260 17.75 -14.49 -13.07
N TRP A 261 17.49 -14.12 -11.83
CA TRP A 261 16.75 -12.92 -11.44
C TRP A 261 17.21 -11.63 -12.12
N GLU A 262 18.51 -11.40 -12.16
CA GLU A 262 19.03 -10.13 -12.66
C GLU A 262 19.08 -10.02 -14.19
N SER A 263 19.30 -11.13 -14.88
CA SER A 263 19.47 -11.17 -16.35
C SER A 263 18.17 -11.19 -17.13
N LEU A 264 17.06 -11.60 -16.49
CA LEU A 264 15.77 -11.81 -17.15
C LEU A 264 14.75 -10.72 -16.89
N ILE A 265 15.04 -9.76 -16.00
CA ILE A 265 14.13 -8.65 -15.73
C ILE A 265 14.20 -7.63 -16.85
N LYS A 266 13.12 -7.47 -17.59
CA LYS A 266 12.99 -6.41 -18.60
C LYS A 266 13.10 -5.03 -17.93
N GLU A 267 13.66 -4.05 -18.61
CA GLU A 267 13.86 -2.69 -18.12
C GLU A 267 12.54 -2.04 -17.60
N SER A 268 11.42 -2.33 -18.26
CA SER A 268 10.10 -1.85 -17.87
C SER A 268 9.56 -2.45 -16.56
N GLN A 269 10.18 -3.52 -16.05
CA GLN A 269 9.74 -4.28 -14.88
C GLN A 269 10.66 -4.14 -13.66
N TRP A 270 11.73 -3.35 -13.76
CA TRP A 270 12.58 -3.08 -12.60
C TRP A 270 11.76 -2.39 -11.49
N GLY A 271 11.82 -2.95 -10.29
CA GLY A 271 11.16 -2.38 -9.12
C GLY A 271 11.85 -1.10 -8.63
N TYR A 272 12.11 -1.02 -7.33
CA TYR A 272 12.83 0.11 -6.72
C TYR A 272 14.23 0.32 -7.31
N ALA A 273 14.85 -0.74 -7.82
CA ALA A 273 16.13 -0.68 -8.51
C ALA A 273 16.15 0.27 -9.73
N ASN A 274 15.00 0.65 -10.24
CA ASN A 274 14.85 1.62 -11.32
C ASN A 274 15.52 2.97 -11.03
N ILE A 275 15.59 3.35 -9.75
CA ILE A 275 16.24 4.60 -9.30
C ILE A 275 17.69 4.71 -9.81
N TRP A 276 18.42 3.61 -9.86
CA TRP A 276 19.83 3.61 -10.26
C TRP A 276 20.14 2.82 -11.54
N LYS A 277 19.25 1.93 -12.01
CA LYS A 277 19.46 1.17 -13.23
C LYS A 277 19.10 1.96 -14.49
N LYS A 278 18.07 2.79 -14.42
CA LYS A 278 17.55 3.57 -15.55
C LYS A 278 18.26 4.91 -15.67
N THR A 279 18.71 5.26 -16.89
CA THR A 279 19.35 6.56 -17.15
C THR A 279 18.35 7.70 -17.02
N ILE A 280 18.83 8.89 -16.66
CA ILE A 280 17.98 10.07 -16.45
C ILE A 280 17.23 10.47 -17.71
N ASP A 281 17.87 10.40 -18.89
CA ASP A 281 17.25 10.74 -20.17
C ASP A 281 16.06 9.82 -20.48
N LYS A 282 16.20 8.51 -20.20
CA LYS A 282 15.10 7.56 -20.35
C LYS A 282 13.96 7.87 -19.38
N LYS A 283 14.29 8.28 -18.15
CA LYS A 283 13.26 8.67 -17.16
C LYS A 283 12.48 9.91 -17.60
N PHE A 284 13.17 10.92 -18.14
CA PHE A 284 12.52 12.09 -18.73
C PHE A 284 11.61 11.71 -19.90
N ASN A 285 12.12 10.94 -20.86
CA ASN A 285 11.35 10.48 -22.03
C ASN A 285 10.12 9.65 -21.65
N GLN A 286 10.13 9.01 -20.48
CA GLN A 286 9.02 8.22 -19.97
C GLN A 286 8.21 8.94 -18.89
N PHE A 287 8.44 10.23 -18.67
CA PHE A 287 7.72 11.06 -17.71
C PHE A 287 7.81 10.56 -16.25
N GLU A 288 8.90 9.89 -15.87
CA GLU A 288 9.09 9.29 -14.55
C GLU A 288 9.67 10.25 -13.50
N VAL A 289 10.16 11.39 -13.95
CA VAL A 289 10.75 12.43 -13.11
C VAL A 289 9.98 13.73 -13.22
N LEU A 290 10.05 14.53 -12.16
CA LEU A 290 9.60 15.92 -12.14
C LEU A 290 10.83 16.81 -11.99
N GLY A 291 11.03 17.75 -12.91
CA GLY A 291 12.16 18.68 -12.90
C GLY A 291 12.78 18.91 -14.27
N PRO A 292 13.87 19.70 -14.36
CA PRO A 292 14.62 20.31 -13.27
C PRO A 292 13.83 21.37 -12.49
N LEU A 293 14.03 21.42 -11.18
CA LEU A 293 13.35 22.31 -10.25
C LEU A 293 14.33 23.32 -9.65
N THR A 294 13.85 24.53 -9.43
CA THR A 294 14.58 25.58 -8.68
C THR A 294 13.89 25.81 -7.35
N PHE A 295 14.65 25.74 -6.25
CA PHE A 295 14.10 26.05 -4.93
C PHE A 295 13.69 27.53 -4.84
N ASN A 296 12.50 27.78 -4.34
CA ASN A 296 11.93 29.11 -4.13
C ASN A 296 11.95 29.49 -2.64
N THR A 297 11.11 28.84 -1.82
CA THR A 297 10.94 29.21 -0.42
C THR A 297 10.43 28.05 0.43
N PHE A 298 10.30 28.29 1.74
CA PHE A 298 9.60 27.41 2.68
C PHE A 298 8.25 28.00 3.04
N THR A 299 7.22 27.14 3.19
CA THR A 299 5.95 27.56 3.77
C THR A 299 6.04 27.67 5.29
N ASP A 300 5.01 28.20 5.94
CA ASP A 300 4.89 28.27 7.40
C ASP A 300 4.88 26.88 8.04
N ASP A 301 4.32 25.88 7.32
CA ASP A 301 4.33 24.47 7.72
C ASP A 301 5.66 23.75 7.42
N ASN A 302 6.68 24.50 6.99
CA ASN A 302 8.00 23.98 6.66
C ASN A 302 8.04 23.07 5.41
N HIS A 303 7.04 23.17 4.52
CA HIS A 303 7.10 22.54 3.20
C HIS A 303 8.03 23.30 2.27
N LEU A 304 8.54 22.64 1.26
CA LEU A 304 9.43 23.21 0.26
C LEU A 304 8.65 23.60 -0.98
N ILE A 305 8.76 24.83 -1.42
CA ILE A 305 8.22 25.28 -2.71
C ILE A 305 9.35 25.35 -3.72
N PHE A 306 9.16 24.67 -4.84
CA PHE A 306 10.05 24.71 -6.00
C PHE A 306 9.30 25.26 -7.21
N THR A 307 10.03 26.02 -8.04
CA THR A 307 9.57 26.51 -9.33
C THR A 307 10.06 25.57 -10.42
N LEU A 308 9.21 25.27 -11.38
CA LEU A 308 9.54 24.50 -12.58
C LEU A 308 10.28 25.38 -13.58
N ASP A 309 11.39 24.90 -14.12
CA ASP A 309 12.24 25.72 -15.01
C ASP A 309 11.59 26.02 -16.36
N ASN A 310 10.72 25.11 -16.82
CA ASN A 310 9.95 25.26 -18.06
C ASN A 310 8.64 24.47 -17.97
N LYS A 311 7.72 24.67 -18.91
CA LYS A 311 6.45 23.95 -18.94
C LYS A 311 6.60 22.44 -19.16
N ASP A 312 7.63 22.02 -19.90
CA ASP A 312 7.88 20.60 -20.15
C ASP A 312 8.30 19.87 -18.87
N ALA A 313 8.91 20.59 -17.92
CA ALA A 313 9.27 20.06 -16.61
C ALA A 313 8.05 19.65 -15.76
N SER A 314 6.85 20.18 -16.04
CA SER A 314 5.60 19.80 -15.37
C SER A 314 4.99 18.51 -15.90
N ILE A 315 5.46 18.04 -17.06
CA ILE A 315 4.93 16.83 -17.69
C ILE A 315 5.55 15.60 -17.01
N THR A 316 4.82 15.01 -16.09
CA THR A 316 5.29 13.89 -15.30
C THR A 316 4.16 12.90 -14.97
N ARG A 317 4.53 11.66 -14.65
CA ARG A 317 3.63 10.66 -14.08
C ARG A 317 3.36 10.87 -12.59
N LEU A 318 4.15 11.72 -11.93
CA LEU A 318 4.01 12.02 -10.51
C LEU A 318 2.75 12.87 -10.27
N ARG A 319 2.18 12.72 -9.08
CA ARG A 319 0.92 13.35 -8.68
C ARG A 319 0.99 13.82 -7.24
N GLU A 320 0.04 14.62 -6.85
CA GLU A 320 -0.22 14.94 -5.45
C GLU A 320 -0.42 13.67 -4.64
N GLU A 321 0.09 13.66 -3.43
CA GLU A 321 0.15 12.53 -2.48
C GLU A 321 1.13 11.40 -2.87
N ASP A 322 1.76 11.41 -4.04
CA ASP A 322 2.79 10.42 -4.37
C ASP A 322 3.99 10.57 -3.44
N ILE A 323 4.49 9.43 -2.94
CA ILE A 323 5.70 9.35 -2.11
C ILE A 323 6.91 9.49 -3.02
N ILE A 324 7.84 10.37 -2.62
CA ILE A 324 8.94 10.78 -3.48
C ILE A 324 10.29 10.78 -2.78
N ILE A 325 11.34 10.71 -3.61
CA ILE A 325 12.68 11.15 -3.28
C ILE A 325 13.02 12.43 -4.03
N LEU A 326 13.63 13.37 -3.31
CA LEU A 326 14.15 14.63 -3.82
C LEU A 326 15.66 14.65 -3.66
N TYR A 327 16.39 15.04 -4.70
CA TYR A 327 17.84 15.15 -4.67
C TYR A 327 18.38 16.16 -5.70
N PRO A 328 19.64 16.69 -5.51
CA PRO A 328 20.24 17.63 -6.44
C PRO A 328 20.48 17.01 -7.81
N TYR A 329 20.25 17.79 -8.87
CA TYR A 329 20.44 17.42 -10.26
C TYR A 329 21.72 18.03 -10.83
N ASN A 330 22.60 17.19 -11.38
CA ASN A 330 23.76 17.59 -12.15
C ASN A 330 23.73 16.87 -13.49
N CYS A 331 23.66 17.64 -14.57
CA CYS A 331 23.56 17.11 -15.93
C CYS A 331 24.76 16.24 -16.35
N GLU A 332 25.97 16.57 -15.85
CA GLU A 332 27.20 15.90 -16.29
C GLU A 332 27.47 14.56 -15.56
N ASN A 333 27.10 14.48 -14.28
CA ASN A 333 27.35 13.31 -13.44
C ASN A 333 26.13 12.98 -12.59
N HIS A 334 25.02 12.71 -13.25
CA HIS A 334 23.78 12.40 -12.56
C HIS A 334 23.81 10.99 -11.96
N ASN A 335 23.97 10.90 -10.65
CA ASN A 335 23.86 9.65 -9.91
C ASN A 335 23.19 9.84 -8.54
N PRO A 336 21.96 9.38 -8.33
CA PRO A 336 21.26 9.51 -7.05
C PRO A 336 21.95 8.78 -5.90
N LEU A 337 22.81 7.78 -6.19
CA LEU A 337 23.48 6.98 -5.16
C LEU A 337 24.74 7.64 -4.58
N THR A 338 25.22 8.74 -5.19
CA THR A 338 26.41 9.48 -4.73
C THR A 338 26.07 10.70 -3.91
N GLN A 339 24.83 10.82 -3.45
CA GLN A 339 24.36 11.98 -2.72
C GLN A 339 23.26 11.62 -1.72
N GLN A 340 22.95 12.58 -0.84
CA GLN A 340 21.83 12.45 0.08
C GLN A 340 20.51 12.49 -0.67
N LEU A 341 19.60 11.58 -0.30
CA LEU A 341 18.23 11.55 -0.79
C LEU A 341 17.29 12.08 0.30
N LEU A 342 16.40 12.99 -0.08
CA LEU A 342 15.36 13.51 0.79
C LEU A 342 14.05 12.81 0.48
N LYS A 343 13.46 12.13 1.46
CA LYS A 343 12.19 11.42 1.31
C LYS A 343 11.02 12.30 1.73
N GLY A 344 9.93 12.21 1.01
CA GLY A 344 8.74 13.00 1.28
C GLY A 344 7.56 12.62 0.41
N TYR A 345 6.64 13.54 0.25
CA TYR A 345 5.50 13.41 -0.67
C TYR A 345 5.16 14.76 -1.30
N ILE A 346 4.45 14.71 -2.43
CA ILE A 346 3.96 15.90 -3.14
C ILE A 346 2.68 16.36 -2.44
N VAL A 347 2.67 17.60 -1.93
CA VAL A 347 1.50 18.21 -1.28
C VAL A 347 0.58 18.78 -2.33
N ARG A 348 1.15 19.58 -3.26
CA ARG A 348 0.42 20.23 -4.35
C ARG A 348 1.34 20.43 -5.54
N MET A 349 0.79 20.35 -6.72
CA MET A 349 1.53 20.55 -7.96
C MET A 349 0.67 21.25 -9.00
N ASN A 350 1.24 22.25 -9.67
CA ASN A 350 0.65 22.93 -10.83
C ASN A 350 1.70 23.08 -11.94
N GLU A 351 1.40 23.85 -12.99
CA GLU A 351 2.29 24.00 -14.13
C GLU A 351 3.57 24.80 -13.85
N SER A 352 3.60 25.59 -12.78
CA SER A 352 4.72 26.49 -12.47
C SER A 352 5.44 26.12 -11.18
N GLU A 353 4.75 25.47 -10.24
CA GLU A 353 5.25 25.23 -8.90
C GLU A 353 4.87 23.86 -8.37
N VAL A 354 5.73 23.32 -7.52
CA VAL A 354 5.46 22.11 -6.74
C VAL A 354 5.78 22.37 -5.28
N GLU A 355 4.85 21.97 -4.41
CA GLU A 355 4.99 21.99 -2.96
C GLU A 355 5.27 20.58 -2.45
N LEU A 356 6.38 20.41 -1.73
CA LEU A 356 6.85 19.14 -1.21
C LEU A 356 6.91 19.15 0.32
N SER A 357 6.34 18.14 0.94
CA SER A 357 6.54 17.87 2.37
C SER A 357 7.64 16.83 2.53
N ILE A 358 8.71 17.18 3.21
CA ILE A 358 9.84 16.28 3.45
C ILE A 358 9.73 15.68 4.84
N ALA A 359 9.94 14.37 4.94
CA ALA A 359 9.82 13.63 6.18
C ALA A 359 10.80 14.12 7.26
N ASN A 360 11.96 14.60 6.86
CA ASN A 360 12.95 15.19 7.75
C ASN A 360 12.68 16.70 7.95
N LYS A 361 12.17 17.06 9.13
CA LYS A 361 11.85 18.47 9.47
C LYS A 361 13.09 19.33 9.79
N TYR A 362 14.28 18.73 9.93
CA TYR A 362 15.50 19.40 10.40
C TYR A 362 16.56 19.53 9.31
N ILE A 363 16.14 19.75 8.06
CA ILE A 363 17.06 19.91 6.94
C ILE A 363 17.71 21.31 7.01
N PRO A 364 19.05 21.41 6.91
CA PRO A 364 19.71 22.70 6.85
C PRO A 364 19.22 23.51 5.63
N LYS A 365 18.65 24.69 5.88
CA LYS A 365 18.13 25.57 4.80
C LYS A 365 19.17 25.89 3.74
N LYS A 366 20.46 25.93 4.13
CA LYS A 366 21.60 26.17 3.24
C LYS A 366 21.73 25.15 2.09
N ILE A 367 21.19 23.94 2.21
CA ILE A 367 21.24 22.92 1.14
C ILE A 367 20.52 23.42 -0.11
N PHE A 368 19.41 24.15 0.07
CA PHE A 368 18.56 24.61 -1.01
C PHE A 368 19.01 25.94 -1.63
N THR A 369 19.84 26.73 -0.89
CA THR A 369 20.26 28.07 -1.33
C THR A 369 21.42 28.08 -2.34
N ASN A 370 22.04 26.94 -2.61
CA ASN A 370 23.23 26.82 -3.46
C ASN A 370 22.92 26.75 -4.98
N LYS A 371 21.90 27.43 -5.48
CA LYS A 371 21.55 27.49 -6.93
C LYS A 371 21.55 26.11 -7.66
N SER A 372 21.54 25.02 -6.92
CA SER A 372 21.45 23.66 -7.46
C SER A 372 20.07 23.44 -8.06
N LYS A 373 20.00 22.79 -9.18
CA LYS A 373 18.75 22.25 -9.70
C LYS A 373 18.41 20.98 -8.94
N TRP A 374 17.13 20.64 -8.86
CA TRP A 374 16.63 19.49 -8.13
C TRP A 374 15.75 18.61 -9.01
N ILE A 375 15.65 17.34 -8.65
CA ILE A 375 14.78 16.37 -9.32
C ILE A 375 13.99 15.61 -8.26
N VAL A 376 12.77 15.29 -8.63
CA VAL A 376 11.85 14.43 -7.87
C VAL A 376 11.56 13.16 -8.64
N GLU A 377 11.69 12.03 -7.96
CA GLU A 377 11.31 10.70 -8.46
C GLU A 377 10.37 9.99 -7.48
N SER A 378 9.62 9.01 -7.96
CA SER A 378 8.78 8.16 -7.11
C SER A 378 9.61 7.32 -6.14
N ASP A 379 9.23 7.29 -4.86
CA ASP A 379 9.75 6.36 -3.84
C ASP A 379 8.75 5.21 -3.63
N ARG A 380 9.17 4.19 -2.86
CA ARG A 380 8.33 3.05 -2.49
C ARG A 380 8.49 2.74 -1.00
N TRP A 381 7.40 2.36 -0.37
CA TRP A 381 7.38 1.89 1.01
C TRP A 381 7.26 0.36 1.04
N PHE A 382 8.07 -0.27 1.90
CA PHE A 382 8.12 -1.73 2.04
C PHE A 382 7.54 -2.22 3.37
N HIS A 383 7.03 -1.33 4.22
CA HIS A 383 6.52 -1.68 5.55
C HIS A 383 5.26 -2.55 5.50
N ASN A 384 4.44 -2.44 4.47
CA ASN A 384 3.20 -3.22 4.33
C ASN A 384 3.45 -4.74 4.34
N TYR A 385 4.59 -5.18 3.81
CA TYR A 385 4.94 -6.61 3.81
C TYR A 385 5.19 -7.15 5.22
N ASN A 386 5.80 -6.36 6.10
CA ASN A 386 5.99 -6.73 7.49
C ASN A 386 4.65 -6.83 8.23
N TYR A 387 3.71 -5.93 7.95
CA TYR A 387 2.36 -6.01 8.51
C TYR A 387 1.63 -7.24 8.02
N GLY A 388 1.80 -7.60 6.75
CA GLY A 388 1.22 -8.83 6.18
C GLY A 388 1.67 -10.09 6.93
N LEU A 389 2.98 -10.24 7.15
CA LEU A 389 3.52 -11.37 7.92
C LEU A 389 3.00 -11.40 9.36
N ARG A 390 2.97 -10.25 10.04
CA ARG A 390 2.40 -10.13 11.39
C ARG A 390 0.92 -10.50 11.41
N ASN A 391 0.15 -10.04 10.43
CA ASN A 391 -1.28 -10.32 10.36
C ASN A 391 -1.57 -11.82 10.18
N LEU A 392 -0.75 -12.52 9.39
CA LEU A 392 -0.80 -13.99 9.29
C LEU A 392 -0.48 -14.67 10.62
N PHE A 393 0.43 -14.10 11.40
CA PHE A 393 0.71 -14.60 12.74
C PHE A 393 -0.51 -14.47 13.66
N TYR A 394 -1.24 -13.34 13.61
CA TYR A 394 -2.51 -13.20 14.37
C TYR A 394 -3.56 -14.25 13.97
N LEU A 395 -3.58 -14.69 12.71
CA LEU A 395 -4.48 -15.76 12.28
C LEU A 395 -4.15 -17.11 12.97
N ILE A 396 -2.87 -17.49 13.00
CA ILE A 396 -2.47 -18.80 13.53
C ILE A 396 -2.32 -18.82 15.04
N SER A 397 -2.09 -17.67 15.70
CA SER A 397 -1.97 -17.55 17.15
C SER A 397 -3.31 -17.30 17.85
N ASN A 398 -4.41 -17.15 17.11
CA ASN A 398 -5.72 -16.93 17.70
C ASN A 398 -6.15 -18.16 18.52
N GLU A 399 -6.62 -17.91 19.74
CA GLU A 399 -7.09 -18.97 20.65
C GLU A 399 -8.49 -19.48 20.27
N ASP A 400 -9.28 -18.67 19.56
CA ASP A 400 -10.60 -19.09 19.04
C ASP A 400 -10.42 -19.94 17.78
N GLU A 401 -10.59 -21.25 17.93
CA GLU A 401 -10.51 -22.21 16.83
C GLU A 401 -11.58 -21.97 15.75
N HIS A 402 -12.74 -21.43 16.14
CA HIS A 402 -13.81 -21.10 15.20
C HIS A 402 -13.46 -19.94 14.28
N PHE A 403 -12.56 -19.03 14.71
CA PHE A 403 -12.11 -17.91 13.87
C PHE A 403 -11.43 -18.39 12.60
N ALA A 404 -10.48 -19.32 12.71
CA ALA A 404 -9.77 -19.86 11.55
C ALA A 404 -10.73 -20.58 10.58
N ASP A 405 -11.70 -21.35 11.10
CA ASP A 405 -12.68 -22.05 10.29
C ASP A 405 -13.63 -21.08 9.57
N LEU A 406 -14.06 -20.02 10.21
CA LEU A 406 -14.85 -18.95 9.58
C LEU A 406 -14.05 -18.20 8.51
N PHE A 407 -12.81 -17.82 8.83
CA PHE A 407 -11.91 -17.12 7.92
C PHE A 407 -11.59 -17.97 6.69
N LEU A 408 -11.34 -19.26 6.86
CA LEU A 408 -11.12 -20.20 5.75
C LEU A 408 -12.41 -20.58 5.02
N GLY A 409 -13.59 -20.21 5.55
CA GLY A 409 -14.87 -20.54 4.95
C GLY A 409 -15.24 -22.03 5.12
N LEU A 410 -14.71 -22.70 6.12
CA LEU A 410 -15.05 -24.08 6.46
C LEU A 410 -16.37 -24.14 7.23
N GLN A 411 -16.62 -23.17 8.07
CA GLN A 411 -17.83 -23.05 8.87
C GLN A 411 -18.79 -22.04 8.24
N LYS A 412 -20.08 -22.45 8.15
CA LYS A 412 -21.16 -21.56 7.73
C LYS A 412 -21.41 -20.48 8.80
N PRO A 413 -21.49 -19.18 8.42
CA PRO A 413 -21.88 -18.15 9.37
C PRO A 413 -23.30 -18.36 9.87
N THR A 414 -23.53 -17.96 11.10
CA THR A 414 -24.82 -18.08 11.78
C THR A 414 -25.57 -16.75 11.78
N PHE A 415 -26.90 -16.82 11.82
CA PHE A 415 -27.79 -15.66 11.78
C PHE A 415 -28.76 -15.70 12.95
N GLU A 416 -29.15 -14.53 13.45
CA GLU A 416 -30.25 -14.40 14.40
C GLU A 416 -31.55 -14.29 13.66
N ASN A 417 -32.59 -14.99 14.15
CA ASN A 417 -33.96 -14.87 13.62
C ASN A 417 -34.72 -13.75 14.34
N ASN A 418 -34.06 -12.63 14.65
CA ASN A 418 -34.71 -11.53 15.33
C ASN A 418 -35.48 -10.66 14.31
N ASN A 419 -36.75 -10.38 14.62
CA ASN A 419 -37.49 -9.28 13.98
C ASN A 419 -36.96 -7.97 14.56
N LEU A 420 -35.70 -7.63 14.27
CA LEU A 420 -35.14 -6.34 14.63
C LEU A 420 -35.97 -5.24 13.94
N GLU A 421 -36.51 -4.32 14.71
CA GLU A 421 -37.03 -3.07 14.16
C GLU A 421 -35.83 -2.30 13.59
N ILE A 422 -35.70 -2.35 12.28
CA ILE A 422 -34.63 -1.67 11.56
C ILE A 422 -35.04 -0.20 11.43
N CYS A 423 -34.20 0.70 11.92
CA CYS A 423 -34.34 2.12 11.59
C CYS A 423 -34.12 2.29 10.09
N LYS A 424 -35.21 2.53 9.37
CA LYS A 424 -35.15 2.72 7.92
C LYS A 424 -34.57 4.08 7.61
N LEU A 425 -33.53 4.09 6.76
CA LEU A 425 -33.16 5.32 6.04
C LEU A 425 -34.12 5.51 4.89
N ASP A 426 -34.57 6.74 4.70
CA ASP A 426 -35.44 7.07 3.57
C ASP A 426 -34.71 6.82 2.23
N GLY A 427 -35.44 6.25 1.28
CA GLY A 427 -34.96 6.04 -0.08
C GLY A 427 -34.06 4.81 -0.29
N LEU A 428 -34.09 3.81 0.61
CA LEU A 428 -33.51 2.49 0.36
C LEU A 428 -34.43 1.68 -0.57
N ASP A 429 -33.86 1.06 -1.59
CA ASP A 429 -34.58 0.09 -2.43
C ASP A 429 -34.75 -1.28 -1.73
N SER A 430 -35.48 -2.20 -2.36
CA SER A 430 -35.75 -3.52 -1.78
C SER A 430 -34.47 -4.35 -1.57
N SER A 431 -33.49 -4.25 -2.48
CA SER A 431 -32.24 -5.00 -2.37
C SER A 431 -31.34 -4.43 -1.26
N GLN A 432 -31.28 -3.11 -1.10
CA GLN A 432 -30.57 -2.43 -0.01
C GLN A 432 -31.21 -2.75 1.35
N ASN A 433 -32.53 -2.70 1.47
CA ASN A 433 -33.27 -3.06 2.69
C ASN A 433 -32.97 -4.50 3.13
N LEU A 434 -32.96 -5.45 2.15
CA LEU A 434 -32.63 -6.83 2.42
C LEU A 434 -31.18 -6.97 2.90
N ALA A 435 -30.23 -6.31 2.24
CA ALA A 435 -28.82 -6.31 2.62
C ALA A 435 -28.59 -5.79 4.05
N VAL A 436 -29.21 -4.67 4.41
CA VAL A 436 -29.13 -4.11 5.76
C VAL A 436 -29.67 -5.10 6.79
N LYS A 437 -30.84 -5.70 6.51
CA LYS A 437 -31.46 -6.67 7.43
C LYS A 437 -30.58 -7.90 7.66
N GLN A 438 -30.05 -8.48 6.60
CA GLN A 438 -29.20 -9.66 6.69
C GLN A 438 -27.86 -9.35 7.37
N ALA A 439 -27.25 -8.20 7.08
CA ALA A 439 -26.02 -7.76 7.71
C ALA A 439 -26.17 -7.58 9.23
N LEU A 440 -27.29 -7.01 9.68
CA LEU A 440 -27.58 -6.81 11.12
C LEU A 440 -27.90 -8.13 11.83
N ASN A 441 -28.49 -9.11 11.15
CA ASN A 441 -28.80 -10.43 11.70
C ASN A 441 -27.60 -11.39 11.69
N ALA A 442 -26.56 -11.11 10.94
CA ALA A 442 -25.37 -11.95 10.92
C ALA A 442 -24.63 -11.90 12.26
N LYS A 443 -24.27 -13.07 12.80
CA LYS A 443 -23.44 -13.18 14.02
C LYS A 443 -21.95 -13.16 13.72
N ASN A 444 -21.55 -13.75 12.59
CA ASN A 444 -20.15 -13.94 12.23
C ASN A 444 -19.79 -13.03 11.05
N TYR A 445 -20.24 -13.36 9.83
CA TYR A 445 -19.99 -12.49 8.67
C TYR A 445 -21.16 -12.43 7.68
N PHE A 446 -21.18 -11.35 6.92
CA PHE A 446 -22.09 -11.16 5.79
C PHE A 446 -21.39 -10.43 4.64
N LEU A 447 -21.67 -10.84 3.39
CA LEU A 447 -21.05 -10.31 2.19
C LEU A 447 -22.06 -9.53 1.35
N ILE A 448 -21.71 -8.29 0.98
CA ILE A 448 -22.58 -7.43 0.15
C ILE A 448 -21.86 -7.11 -1.14
N GLN A 449 -22.34 -7.66 -2.26
CA GLN A 449 -21.90 -7.22 -3.57
C GLN A 449 -22.63 -5.95 -3.97
N GLY A 450 -21.88 -4.89 -4.20
CA GLY A 450 -22.38 -3.58 -4.61
C GLY A 450 -21.87 -3.14 -5.97
N PRO A 451 -22.53 -3.50 -7.09
CA PRO A 451 -22.19 -3.01 -8.42
C PRO A 451 -22.12 -1.48 -8.51
N PRO A 452 -21.51 -0.93 -9.57
CA PRO A 452 -21.39 0.51 -9.74
C PRO A 452 -22.73 1.25 -9.70
N GLY A 453 -22.79 2.33 -8.92
CA GLY A 453 -23.98 3.17 -8.81
C GLY A 453 -25.15 2.61 -7.98
N THR A 454 -24.95 1.47 -7.29
CA THR A 454 -26.00 0.86 -6.44
C THR A 454 -26.06 1.42 -5.00
N GLY A 455 -25.31 2.46 -4.68
CA GLY A 455 -25.35 3.12 -3.36
C GLY A 455 -24.80 2.27 -2.22
N LYS A 456 -23.79 1.44 -2.48
CA LYS A 456 -23.16 0.59 -1.47
C LYS A 456 -22.66 1.37 -0.25
N THR A 457 -21.89 2.44 -0.45
CA THR A 457 -21.31 3.28 0.63
C THR A 457 -22.33 4.30 1.12
N ALA A 458 -22.89 5.11 0.21
CA ALA A 458 -23.77 6.25 0.55
C ALA A 458 -25.11 5.85 1.17
N LYS A 459 -25.61 4.67 0.88
CA LYS A 459 -26.92 4.17 1.33
C LYS A 459 -26.79 2.96 2.24
N THR A 460 -26.25 1.86 1.73
CA THR A 460 -26.31 0.55 2.43
C THR A 460 -25.36 0.54 3.64
N LEU A 461 -24.08 0.91 3.47
CA LEU A 461 -23.14 0.99 4.58
C LEU A 461 -23.62 1.98 5.64
N THR A 462 -24.04 3.17 5.21
CA THR A 462 -24.52 4.22 6.10
C THR A 462 -25.76 3.78 6.90
N ALA A 463 -26.69 3.02 6.28
CA ALA A 463 -27.85 2.47 6.97
C ALA A 463 -27.46 1.41 8.02
N ILE A 464 -26.49 0.54 7.69
CA ILE A 464 -25.96 -0.44 8.64
C ILE A 464 -25.29 0.29 9.81
N ALA A 465 -24.42 1.26 9.53
CA ALA A 465 -23.72 2.04 10.56
C ALA A 465 -24.69 2.79 11.48
N LYS A 466 -25.76 3.38 10.93
CA LYS A 466 -26.80 4.06 11.72
C LYS A 466 -27.49 3.10 12.69
N ASN A 467 -27.87 1.93 12.23
CA ASN A 467 -28.53 0.95 13.09
C ASN A 467 -27.57 0.43 14.19
N LEU A 468 -26.31 0.20 13.87
CA LEU A 468 -25.30 -0.21 14.84
C LEU A 468 -25.02 0.90 15.86
N PHE A 469 -24.99 2.16 15.43
CA PHE A 469 -24.85 3.31 16.31
C PHE A 469 -26.01 3.44 17.30
N LEU A 470 -27.25 3.30 16.83
CA LEU A 470 -28.46 3.36 17.66
C LEU A 470 -28.55 2.20 18.66
N ASN A 471 -27.98 1.04 18.32
CA ASN A 471 -27.90 -0.13 19.20
C ASN A 471 -26.63 -0.13 20.07
N GLU A 472 -25.92 0.99 20.17
CA GLU A 472 -24.70 1.18 20.95
C GLU A 472 -23.56 0.18 20.65
N ASN A 473 -23.58 -0.43 19.47
CA ASN A 473 -22.57 -1.40 19.07
C ASN A 473 -21.28 -0.69 18.70
N LYS A 474 -20.17 -1.08 19.33
CA LYS A 474 -18.83 -0.58 18.96
C LYS A 474 -18.43 -1.12 17.59
N THR A 475 -18.38 -0.23 16.62
CA THR A 475 -18.16 -0.57 15.21
C THR A 475 -16.94 0.13 14.66
N LEU A 476 -16.06 -0.64 14.03
CA LEU A 476 -14.95 -0.15 13.22
C LEU A 476 -15.34 -0.22 11.74
N ILE A 477 -15.20 0.88 11.02
CA ILE A 477 -15.40 0.96 9.57
C ILE A 477 -14.05 1.23 8.93
N VAL A 478 -13.61 0.34 8.04
CA VAL A 478 -12.34 0.50 7.33
C VAL A 478 -12.54 0.49 5.82
N ALA A 479 -11.70 1.26 5.13
CA ALA A 479 -11.60 1.22 3.68
C ALA A 479 -10.14 1.20 3.25
N TYR A 480 -9.89 0.79 2.00
CA TYR A 480 -8.54 0.69 1.46
C TYR A 480 -7.90 2.06 1.21
N THR A 481 -8.65 3.02 0.67
CA THR A 481 -8.15 4.34 0.29
C THR A 481 -8.65 5.44 1.23
N ARG A 482 -7.85 6.51 1.36
CA ARG A 482 -8.26 7.72 2.10
C ARG A 482 -9.53 8.34 1.52
N ARG A 483 -9.65 8.40 0.19
CA ARG A 483 -10.84 8.91 -0.48
C ARG A 483 -12.11 8.16 -0.10
N ALA A 484 -12.07 6.83 0.01
CA ALA A 484 -13.22 6.04 0.44
C ALA A 484 -13.57 6.35 1.91
N VAL A 485 -12.57 6.54 2.76
CA VAL A 485 -12.77 6.99 4.15
C VAL A 485 -13.45 8.35 4.20
N ASP A 486 -12.99 9.32 3.40
CA ASP A 486 -13.59 10.66 3.33
C ASP A 486 -15.05 10.61 2.86
N GLU A 487 -15.37 9.75 1.89
CA GLU A 487 -16.75 9.50 1.43
C GLU A 487 -17.62 8.88 2.54
N ILE A 488 -17.09 7.92 3.29
CA ILE A 488 -17.78 7.34 4.45
C ILE A 488 -18.06 8.42 5.48
N CYS A 489 -17.06 9.22 5.87
CA CYS A 489 -17.22 10.31 6.84
C CYS A 489 -18.29 11.32 6.39
N TYR A 490 -18.24 11.76 5.13
CA TYR A 490 -19.24 12.65 4.56
C TYR A 490 -20.67 12.10 4.66
N ASN A 491 -20.84 10.79 4.40
CA ASN A 491 -22.16 10.17 4.48
C ASN A 491 -22.65 9.99 5.94
N LEU A 492 -21.74 9.73 6.88
CA LEU A 492 -22.06 9.66 8.32
C LEU A 492 -22.48 11.05 8.86
N ASP A 493 -21.76 12.11 8.47
CA ASP A 493 -22.09 13.50 8.82
C ASP A 493 -23.48 13.89 8.34
N ASN A 494 -23.85 13.55 7.09
CA ASN A 494 -25.16 13.80 6.52
C ASN A 494 -26.30 13.08 7.27
N GLN A 495 -26.00 12.03 8.02
CA GLN A 495 -26.95 11.28 8.84
C GLN A 495 -26.84 11.64 10.34
N SER A 496 -26.03 12.62 10.70
CA SER A 496 -25.78 13.05 12.09
C SER A 496 -25.32 11.89 12.99
N ILE A 497 -24.49 11.00 12.44
CA ILE A 497 -23.86 9.90 13.17
C ILE A 497 -22.51 10.38 13.65
N THR A 498 -22.31 10.39 14.97
CA THR A 498 -21.01 10.73 15.55
C THR A 498 -20.01 9.60 15.38
N TYR A 499 -18.78 9.94 15.01
CA TYR A 499 -17.70 8.98 14.80
C TYR A 499 -16.35 9.59 15.18
N ILE A 500 -15.34 8.73 15.35
CA ILE A 500 -13.95 9.12 15.49
C ILE A 500 -13.20 8.69 14.23
N LEU A 501 -12.58 9.64 13.55
CA LEU A 501 -11.65 9.38 12.46
C LEU A 501 -10.27 9.06 13.05
N LEU A 502 -9.89 7.80 12.93
CA LEU A 502 -8.58 7.31 13.38
C LEU A 502 -7.53 7.63 12.32
N ASN A 503 -6.77 8.68 12.54
CA ASN A 503 -5.71 9.14 11.66
C ASN A 503 -4.58 9.82 12.45
N LYS A 504 -3.57 10.29 11.75
CA LYS A 504 -2.46 11.01 12.38
C LYS A 504 -2.87 12.35 13.01
N ASP A 505 -3.93 12.97 12.50
CA ASP A 505 -4.40 14.28 12.97
C ASP A 505 -5.11 14.16 14.33
N LEU A 506 -5.77 13.04 14.62
CA LEU A 506 -6.32 12.75 15.94
C LEU A 506 -5.23 12.87 17.01
N VAL A 507 -4.08 12.24 16.75
CA VAL A 507 -2.92 12.28 17.64
C VAL A 507 -2.31 13.67 17.71
N LYS A 508 -2.18 14.34 16.55
CA LYS A 508 -1.61 15.68 16.46
C LYS A 508 -2.43 16.70 17.25
N ASN A 509 -3.75 16.68 17.11
CA ASN A 509 -4.66 17.58 17.80
C ASN A 509 -4.59 17.40 19.33
N GLN A 510 -4.51 16.16 19.81
CA GLN A 510 -4.34 15.85 21.23
C GLN A 510 -2.99 16.36 21.74
N LEU A 511 -1.90 16.24 20.97
CA LEU A 511 -0.58 16.70 21.33
C LEU A 511 -0.40 18.22 21.26
N GLU A 512 -1.10 18.90 20.36
CA GLU A 512 -1.08 20.35 20.21
C GLU A 512 -1.80 21.05 21.36
N SER A 513 -2.84 20.45 21.93
CA SER A 513 -3.54 20.93 23.11
C SER A 513 -2.62 20.96 24.35
N ALA A 514 -1.63 20.08 24.42
CA ALA A 514 -0.64 20.06 25.47
C ALA A 514 0.46 21.12 25.21
N LYS A 515 0.38 22.25 25.90
CA LYS A 515 1.36 23.34 25.78
C LYS A 515 2.72 22.96 26.34
N ASP A 516 2.75 22.16 27.38
CA ASP A 516 3.96 21.70 28.10
C ASP A 516 4.04 20.17 28.16
N ILE A 517 5.28 19.66 28.38
CA ILE A 517 5.54 18.23 28.54
C ILE A 517 4.82 17.67 29.79
N ASP A 518 4.56 18.52 30.79
CA ASP A 518 3.84 18.18 32.02
C ASP A 518 2.34 17.90 31.78
N GLN A 519 1.78 18.35 30.66
CA GLN A 519 0.38 18.09 30.28
C GLN A 519 0.22 16.79 29.47
N LEU A 520 1.33 16.11 29.14
CA LEU A 520 1.26 14.81 28.46
C LEU A 520 0.62 13.71 29.31
N ASP A 521 0.66 13.87 30.65
CA ASP A 521 0.09 12.91 31.61
C ASP A 521 -1.42 12.75 31.47
N ASN A 522 -2.10 13.78 30.96
CA ASN A 522 -3.55 13.75 30.75
C ASN A 522 -3.94 13.18 29.37
N ILE A 523 -3.02 13.11 28.43
CA ILE A 523 -3.34 12.73 27.03
C ILE A 523 -3.83 11.28 26.94
N LEU A 524 -3.21 10.33 27.62
CA LEU A 524 -3.62 8.93 27.54
C LEU A 524 -4.97 8.68 28.20
N PRO A 525 -5.26 9.20 29.42
CA PRO A 525 -6.61 9.14 29.99
C PRO A 525 -7.66 9.80 29.11
N GLU A 526 -7.39 11.01 28.58
CA GLU A 526 -8.31 11.72 27.68
C GLU A 526 -8.58 10.92 26.40
N LEU A 527 -7.52 10.43 25.74
CA LEU A 527 -7.67 9.59 24.55
C LEU A 527 -8.46 8.32 24.84
N ASN A 528 -8.18 7.66 25.99
CA ASN A 528 -8.90 6.48 26.39
C ASN A 528 -10.40 6.76 26.65
N ASN A 529 -10.73 7.90 27.25
CA ASN A 529 -12.11 8.33 27.44
C ASN A 529 -12.80 8.56 26.08
N VAL A 530 -12.15 9.29 25.16
CA VAL A 530 -12.67 9.52 23.81
C VAL A 530 -12.94 8.21 23.08
N LEU A 531 -12.04 7.22 23.18
CA LEU A 531 -12.21 5.91 22.55
C LEU A 531 -13.31 5.06 23.23
N ASN A 532 -13.55 5.26 24.54
CA ASN A 532 -14.58 4.52 25.27
C ASN A 532 -15.99 5.08 25.08
N GLU A 533 -16.12 6.39 24.99
CA GLU A 533 -17.41 7.07 24.85
C GLU A 533 -18.02 6.94 23.45
N ASN A 534 -17.19 6.80 22.43
CA ASN A 534 -17.63 6.72 21.05
C ASN A 534 -17.94 5.30 20.59
N LYS A 535 -18.85 5.18 19.63
CA LYS A 535 -19.35 3.89 19.11
C LYS A 535 -18.86 3.59 17.71
N ILE A 536 -18.71 4.60 16.86
CA ILE A 536 -18.29 4.44 15.48
C ILE A 536 -16.87 4.97 15.30
N PHE A 537 -16.00 4.15 14.69
CA PHE A 537 -14.62 4.48 14.37
C PHE A 537 -14.41 4.28 12.88
N VAL A 538 -13.74 5.21 12.24
CA VAL A 538 -13.47 5.16 10.79
C VAL A 538 -11.97 5.29 10.56
N ALA A 539 -11.41 4.45 9.69
CA ALA A 539 -9.97 4.48 9.39
C ALA A 539 -9.65 3.93 8.00
N THR A 540 -8.44 4.20 7.51
CA THR A 540 -7.87 3.37 6.44
C THR A 540 -7.33 2.06 7.04
N LEU A 541 -7.41 0.97 6.29
CA LEU A 541 -6.84 -0.32 6.73
C LEU A 541 -5.33 -0.20 7.00
N SER A 542 -4.61 0.57 6.18
CA SER A 542 -3.17 0.82 6.37
C SER A 542 -2.87 1.49 7.71
N PHE A 543 -3.71 2.42 8.16
CA PHE A 543 -3.57 3.05 9.48
C PHE A 543 -3.77 2.02 10.60
N ILE A 544 -4.83 1.21 10.52
CA ILE A 544 -5.09 0.17 11.53
C ILE A 544 -3.97 -0.87 11.55
N ASN A 545 -3.51 -1.34 10.39
CA ASN A 545 -2.38 -2.25 10.31
C ASN A 545 -1.07 -1.67 10.87
N SER A 546 -0.89 -0.34 10.80
CA SER A 546 0.26 0.31 11.43
C SER A 546 0.13 0.42 12.96
N HIS A 547 -1.09 0.42 13.50
CA HIS A 547 -1.41 0.67 14.90
C HIS A 547 -2.41 -0.37 15.44
N ILE A 548 -2.16 -1.65 15.18
CA ILE A 548 -3.13 -2.73 15.47
C ILE A 548 -3.53 -2.78 16.96
N THR A 549 -2.66 -2.37 17.85
CA THR A 549 -2.88 -2.31 19.31
C THR A 549 -4.01 -1.35 19.70
N ILE A 550 -4.39 -0.40 18.83
CA ILE A 550 -5.54 0.48 19.10
C ILE A 550 -6.84 -0.33 19.23
N LEU A 551 -6.93 -1.48 18.56
CA LEU A 551 -8.11 -2.35 18.64
C LEU A 551 -8.30 -2.98 20.03
N ASP A 552 -7.23 -3.14 20.80
CA ASP A 552 -7.28 -3.62 22.17
C ASP A 552 -7.87 -2.57 23.14
N ALA A 553 -7.73 -1.27 22.78
CA ALA A 553 -8.36 -0.17 23.51
C ALA A 553 -9.83 0.02 23.09
N ILE A 554 -10.12 -0.01 21.78
CA ILE A 554 -11.49 0.19 21.24
C ILE A 554 -12.37 -1.02 21.51
N LYS A 555 -11.83 -2.23 21.31
CA LYS A 555 -12.56 -3.52 21.38
C LYS A 555 -13.82 -3.52 20.51
N PRO A 556 -13.69 -3.35 19.19
CA PRO A 556 -14.85 -3.28 18.31
C PRO A 556 -15.55 -4.64 18.23
N GLU A 557 -16.87 -4.64 18.30
CA GLU A 557 -17.69 -5.84 18.15
C GLU A 557 -17.94 -6.17 16.68
N THR A 558 -18.15 -5.11 15.87
CA THR A 558 -18.43 -5.22 14.44
C THR A 558 -17.36 -4.52 13.64
N LEU A 559 -16.91 -5.16 12.57
CA LEU A 559 -16.09 -4.59 11.54
C LEU A 559 -16.90 -4.44 10.25
N ILE A 560 -16.89 -3.26 9.64
CA ILE A 560 -17.39 -3.05 8.28
C ILE A 560 -16.18 -2.73 7.39
N VAL A 561 -16.01 -3.47 6.31
CA VAL A 561 -14.94 -3.24 5.32
C VAL A 561 -15.58 -2.77 4.02
N ASP A 562 -15.33 -1.54 3.62
CA ASP A 562 -15.74 -1.04 2.30
C ASP A 562 -14.62 -1.29 1.28
N GLU A 563 -15.00 -1.49 0.02
CA GLU A 563 -14.09 -1.88 -1.07
C GLU A 563 -13.26 -3.12 -0.73
N ALA A 564 -13.88 -4.13 -0.08
CA ALA A 564 -13.20 -5.32 0.42
C ALA A 564 -12.52 -6.16 -0.70
N THR A 565 -12.90 -5.98 -1.95
CA THR A 565 -12.29 -6.63 -3.12
C THR A 565 -10.96 -6.02 -3.54
N GLN A 566 -10.55 -4.88 -2.97
CA GLN A 566 -9.25 -4.26 -3.20
C GLN A 566 -8.21 -4.65 -2.13
N ILE A 567 -8.56 -5.52 -1.18
CA ILE A 567 -7.75 -5.87 -0.02
C ILE A 567 -7.39 -7.34 -0.08
N LEU A 568 -6.10 -7.65 0.06
CA LEU A 568 -5.62 -9.02 0.12
C LEU A 568 -5.98 -9.68 1.45
N GLU A 569 -6.21 -10.99 1.44
CA GLU A 569 -6.68 -11.73 2.63
C GLU A 569 -5.80 -11.53 3.85
N TYR A 570 -4.48 -11.64 3.70
CA TYR A 570 -3.55 -11.48 4.81
C TYR A 570 -3.55 -10.06 5.42
N GLU A 571 -3.96 -9.04 4.66
CA GLU A 571 -4.04 -7.67 5.18
C GLU A 571 -5.20 -7.50 6.16
N LEU A 572 -6.26 -8.31 6.04
CA LEU A 572 -7.43 -8.29 6.91
C LEU A 572 -7.30 -9.21 8.13
N ALA A 573 -6.47 -10.23 8.09
CA ALA A 573 -6.45 -11.31 9.08
C ALA A 573 -6.36 -10.81 10.54
N ALA A 574 -5.48 -9.85 10.83
CA ALA A 574 -5.32 -9.30 12.18
C ALA A 574 -6.53 -8.47 12.63
N VAL A 575 -7.14 -7.69 11.75
CA VAL A 575 -8.29 -6.84 12.11
C VAL A 575 -9.53 -7.70 12.34
N LEU A 576 -9.72 -8.72 11.50
CA LEU A 576 -10.82 -9.70 11.64
C LEU A 576 -10.69 -10.50 12.92
N SER A 577 -9.46 -10.90 13.32
CA SER A 577 -9.23 -11.66 14.55
C SER A 577 -9.57 -10.92 15.84
N LYS A 578 -9.65 -9.59 15.77
CA LYS A 578 -9.96 -8.69 16.89
C LYS A 578 -11.46 -8.30 16.95
N THR A 579 -12.31 -8.87 16.07
CA THR A 579 -13.73 -8.51 15.97
C THR A 579 -14.61 -9.75 15.89
N LYS A 580 -15.83 -9.66 16.40
CA LYS A 580 -16.76 -10.81 16.44
C LYS A 580 -17.57 -10.96 15.16
N ARG A 581 -17.93 -9.86 14.52
CA ARG A 581 -18.77 -9.80 13.32
C ARG A 581 -18.11 -8.99 12.22
N TRP A 582 -18.17 -9.49 10.96
CA TRP A 582 -17.59 -8.85 9.78
C TRP A 582 -18.66 -8.59 8.72
N ILE A 583 -18.76 -7.39 8.25
CA ILE A 583 -19.60 -7.02 7.11
C ILE A 583 -18.65 -6.57 6.01
N LEU A 584 -18.48 -7.40 4.98
CA LEU A 584 -17.57 -7.11 3.88
C LEU A 584 -18.41 -6.60 2.68
N ILE A 585 -18.08 -5.40 2.21
CA ILE A 585 -18.78 -4.74 1.09
C ILE A 585 -17.77 -4.59 -0.04
N GLY A 586 -18.11 -5.03 -1.24
CA GLY A 586 -17.22 -4.95 -2.39
C GLY A 586 -17.90 -5.34 -3.68
N ASP A 587 -17.12 -5.43 -4.75
CA ASP A 587 -17.60 -5.90 -6.05
C ASP A 587 -16.45 -6.60 -6.79
N GLU A 588 -16.51 -7.91 -6.90
CA GLU A 588 -15.47 -8.74 -7.53
C GLU A 588 -15.30 -8.47 -9.03
N ASN A 589 -16.28 -7.84 -9.65
CA ASN A 589 -16.24 -7.45 -11.06
C ASN A 589 -15.61 -6.05 -11.27
N GLN A 590 -15.23 -5.37 -10.20
CA GLN A 590 -14.41 -4.15 -10.22
C GLN A 590 -12.94 -4.45 -9.89
N LEU A 591 -12.11 -3.39 -9.79
CA LEU A 591 -10.67 -3.56 -9.61
C LEU A 591 -10.33 -4.40 -8.38
N PRO A 592 -9.43 -5.38 -8.54
CA PRO A 592 -8.93 -6.21 -7.45
C PRO A 592 -7.82 -5.50 -6.67
N ALA A 593 -7.31 -6.16 -5.65
CA ALA A 593 -6.08 -5.77 -4.99
C ALA A 593 -4.91 -5.66 -5.99
N VAL A 594 -4.03 -4.69 -5.78
CA VAL A 594 -2.85 -4.48 -6.64
C VAL A 594 -1.77 -5.46 -6.25
N VAL A 595 -1.32 -6.28 -7.21
CA VAL A 595 -0.27 -7.28 -7.06
C VAL A 595 0.80 -7.05 -8.12
N LEU A 596 2.07 -7.13 -7.72
CA LEU A 596 3.21 -6.87 -8.61
C LEU A 596 3.71 -8.12 -9.33
N GLN A 597 3.58 -9.31 -8.69
CA GLN A 597 3.99 -10.56 -9.32
C GLN A 597 3.03 -10.98 -10.43
N LYS A 598 3.55 -11.70 -11.44
CA LYS A 598 2.77 -12.16 -12.60
C LYS A 598 1.94 -13.40 -12.27
N ASP A 599 0.86 -13.64 -13.05
CA ASP A 599 -0.16 -14.67 -12.84
C ASP A 599 0.38 -16.07 -12.52
N LYS A 600 1.38 -16.54 -13.26
CA LYS A 600 1.96 -17.88 -13.04
C LYS A 600 2.55 -18.07 -11.65
N SER A 601 3.00 -17.00 -11.01
CA SER A 601 3.61 -17.03 -9.70
C SER A 601 2.62 -16.87 -8.55
N GLN A 602 1.39 -16.50 -8.85
CA GLN A 602 0.33 -16.28 -7.87
C GLN A 602 -0.51 -17.51 -7.63
N LYS A 603 -0.64 -18.40 -8.65
CA LYS A 603 -1.56 -19.55 -8.57
C LYS A 603 -1.15 -20.52 -7.47
N ALA A 604 -2.13 -20.90 -6.65
CA ALA A 604 -2.00 -21.93 -5.64
C ALA A 604 -1.71 -23.32 -6.25
N ASP A 605 -2.10 -23.50 -7.50
CA ASP A 605 -1.95 -24.73 -8.28
C ASP A 605 -0.56 -24.88 -8.96
N LEU A 606 0.36 -24.00 -8.69
CA LEU A 606 1.72 -24.21 -9.16
C LEU A 606 2.20 -25.53 -8.56
N SER A 607 2.49 -26.46 -9.48
CA SER A 607 3.21 -27.68 -9.16
C SER A 607 4.50 -27.29 -8.40
N PHE A 608 4.39 -27.22 -7.11
CA PHE A 608 5.51 -27.18 -6.25
C PHE A 608 6.19 -28.54 -6.39
N ASP A 609 7.36 -28.54 -6.95
CA ASP A 609 8.31 -29.57 -6.57
C ASP A 609 8.37 -29.44 -5.06
N CYS A 610 7.85 -30.43 -4.37
CA CYS A 610 7.81 -30.41 -2.91
C CYS A 610 9.24 -30.60 -2.43
N GLU A 611 10.05 -29.55 -2.48
CA GLU A 611 11.39 -29.52 -1.89
C GLU A 611 11.31 -29.78 -0.37
N TYR A 612 10.13 -29.66 0.22
CA TYR A 612 9.86 -30.09 1.60
C TYR A 612 10.21 -31.56 1.86
N VAL A 613 10.11 -32.42 0.84
CA VAL A 613 10.52 -33.84 0.94
C VAL A 613 12.03 -33.95 1.13
N ASN A 614 12.81 -33.06 0.53
CA ASN A 614 14.27 -33.08 0.62
C ASN A 614 14.82 -32.49 1.93
N TYR A 615 14.01 -31.74 2.68
CA TYR A 615 14.48 -30.99 3.85
C TYR A 615 13.88 -31.44 5.19
N ASN A 616 13.22 -32.58 5.26
CA ASN A 616 12.52 -33.06 6.49
C ASN A 616 11.53 -32.05 7.10
N LEU A 617 10.99 -31.15 6.30
CA LEU A 617 10.07 -30.09 6.74
C LEU A 617 8.60 -30.48 6.56
N CYS A 618 8.34 -31.61 5.92
CA CYS A 618 6.99 -32.14 5.82
C CYS A 618 6.57 -32.70 7.19
N PRO A 619 5.43 -32.26 7.79
CA PRO A 619 4.94 -32.81 9.05
C PRO A 619 4.72 -34.32 9.03
N LEU A 620 4.68 -34.92 7.84
CA LEU A 620 4.57 -36.36 7.63
C LEU A 620 5.93 -37.06 7.54
N SER A 621 7.06 -36.33 7.45
CA SER A 621 8.40 -36.97 7.38
C SER A 621 8.82 -37.57 8.70
N ASP A 622 8.40 -37.00 9.81
CA ASP A 622 8.76 -37.50 11.17
C ASP A 622 8.01 -38.78 11.54
N SER A 623 6.88 -39.10 10.88
CA SER A 623 6.12 -40.31 11.13
C SER A 623 6.65 -41.55 10.39
N GLY A 624 7.64 -41.38 9.49
CA GLY A 624 8.11 -42.45 8.60
C GLY A 624 7.07 -42.90 7.56
N GLU A 625 5.90 -42.28 7.54
CA GLU A 625 4.88 -42.49 6.54
C GLU A 625 5.24 -41.79 5.24
N LYS A 626 5.32 -42.52 4.17
CA LYS A 626 5.38 -41.93 2.83
C LYS A 626 4.14 -41.07 2.62
N CYS A 627 4.31 -39.82 2.29
CA CYS A 627 3.20 -38.95 1.93
C CYS A 627 2.34 -39.67 0.87
N SER A 628 1.15 -40.17 1.27
CA SER A 628 0.20 -40.82 0.36
C SER A 628 -0.27 -39.89 -0.77
N ASN A 629 0.10 -38.62 -0.67
CA ASN A 629 -0.24 -37.55 -1.59
C ASN A 629 0.93 -37.14 -2.50
N ASN A 630 2.04 -37.86 -2.48
CA ASN A 630 3.14 -37.66 -3.42
C ASN A 630 2.87 -38.48 -4.69
N VAL A 631 2.29 -37.86 -5.68
CA VAL A 631 2.15 -38.44 -7.02
C VAL A 631 3.15 -37.74 -7.92
N ASN A 632 4.15 -38.48 -8.40
CA ASN A 632 5.22 -37.96 -9.28
C ASN A 632 6.07 -36.80 -8.67
N ASP A 633 6.51 -36.96 -7.41
CA ASP A 633 7.32 -36.00 -6.68
C ASP A 633 6.68 -34.61 -6.48
N LYS A 634 5.37 -34.49 -6.63
CA LYS A 634 4.61 -33.27 -6.38
C LYS A 634 3.82 -33.40 -5.08
N CYS A 635 4.00 -32.43 -4.20
CA CYS A 635 3.20 -32.34 -2.98
C CYS A 635 1.79 -31.81 -3.32
N ILE A 636 0.74 -32.62 -3.04
CA ILE A 636 -0.67 -32.26 -3.23
C ILE A 636 -1.12 -31.22 -2.17
N SER A 637 -0.23 -30.77 -1.28
CA SER A 637 -0.60 -29.83 -0.22
C SER A 637 -1.27 -28.54 -0.72
N MET A 638 -0.98 -28.13 -1.97
CA MET A 638 -1.63 -26.96 -2.57
C MET A 638 -3.01 -27.27 -3.15
N ASP A 639 -3.30 -28.51 -3.54
CA ASP A 639 -4.66 -28.89 -3.96
C ASP A 639 -5.64 -28.84 -2.81
N ILE A 640 -5.16 -28.92 -1.55
CA ILE A 640 -6.00 -28.79 -0.38
C ILE A 640 -6.66 -27.40 -0.29
N LEU A 641 -6.01 -26.35 -0.83
CA LEU A 641 -6.53 -24.99 -0.85
C LEU A 641 -7.76 -24.85 -1.77
N LYS A 642 -7.94 -25.75 -2.74
CA LYS A 642 -9.13 -25.79 -3.58
C LYS A 642 -10.40 -26.11 -2.76
N GLN A 643 -10.26 -26.79 -1.60
CA GLN A 643 -11.38 -27.06 -0.69
C GLN A 643 -12.02 -25.78 -0.12
N ILE A 644 -11.24 -24.70 -0.06
CA ILE A 644 -11.70 -23.37 0.39
C ILE A 644 -11.86 -22.40 -0.80
N GLN A 645 -11.84 -22.89 -2.02
CA GLN A 645 -11.94 -22.09 -3.26
C GLN A 645 -10.80 -21.07 -3.42
N LEU A 646 -9.62 -21.37 -2.92
CA LEU A 646 -8.42 -20.53 -3.07
C LEU A 646 -7.61 -21.06 -4.27
N ASP A 647 -7.73 -20.40 -5.40
CA ASP A 647 -7.00 -20.71 -6.63
C ASP A 647 -5.79 -19.79 -6.82
N ASP A 648 -5.81 -18.63 -6.22
CA ASP A 648 -4.82 -17.56 -6.37
C ASP A 648 -4.70 -16.72 -5.09
N PHE A 649 -3.50 -16.59 -4.53
CA PHE A 649 -3.23 -15.77 -3.34
C PHE A 649 -3.43 -14.26 -3.55
N SER A 650 -3.58 -13.80 -4.78
CA SER A 650 -4.00 -12.42 -5.08
C SER A 650 -5.52 -12.22 -4.99
N GLU A 651 -6.28 -13.29 -4.80
CA GLU A 651 -7.73 -13.20 -4.66
C GLU A 651 -8.11 -12.62 -3.29
N PRO A 652 -8.99 -11.59 -3.25
CA PRO A 652 -9.48 -11.02 -2.01
C PRO A 652 -10.36 -11.98 -1.20
N LEU A 653 -10.32 -11.86 0.12
CA LEU A 653 -11.14 -12.67 1.04
C LEU A 653 -12.65 -12.63 0.70
N PHE A 654 -13.16 -11.44 0.35
CA PHE A 654 -14.54 -11.26 -0.09
C PHE A 654 -14.91 -12.20 -1.25
N THR A 655 -14.09 -12.20 -2.30
CA THR A 655 -14.32 -12.99 -3.53
C THR A 655 -14.29 -14.48 -3.20
N ARG A 656 -13.27 -14.94 -2.46
CA ARG A 656 -13.15 -16.34 -2.09
C ARG A 656 -14.29 -16.82 -1.20
N LEU A 657 -14.65 -16.08 -0.15
CA LEU A 657 -15.76 -16.46 0.73
C LEU A 657 -17.09 -16.49 -0.01
N LYS A 658 -17.30 -15.57 -0.96
CA LYS A 658 -18.50 -15.58 -1.82
C LYS A 658 -18.55 -16.78 -2.74
N LYS A 659 -17.45 -17.10 -3.44
CA LYS A 659 -17.35 -18.33 -4.27
C LYS A 659 -17.64 -19.58 -3.43
N ASN A 660 -17.04 -19.65 -2.24
CA ASN A 660 -17.25 -20.75 -1.34
C ASN A 660 -18.70 -20.87 -0.87
N ALA A 661 -19.36 -19.75 -0.55
CA ALA A 661 -20.77 -19.72 -0.17
C ALA A 661 -21.67 -20.17 -1.32
N ILE A 662 -21.42 -19.74 -2.55
CA ILE A 662 -22.17 -20.19 -3.74
C ILE A 662 -22.01 -21.71 -3.93
N ASN A 663 -20.77 -22.21 -3.88
CA ASN A 663 -20.50 -23.63 -4.10
C ASN A 663 -21.11 -24.53 -3.01
N LYS A 664 -21.24 -24.03 -1.77
CA LYS A 664 -21.83 -24.76 -0.65
C LYS A 664 -23.33 -24.52 -0.49
N GLY A 665 -23.96 -23.70 -1.34
CA GLY A 665 -25.38 -23.36 -1.24
C GLY A 665 -25.74 -22.55 0.01
N TRP A 666 -24.84 -21.64 0.45
CA TRP A 666 -25.05 -20.77 1.61
C TRP A 666 -25.61 -19.42 1.18
N ASP A 667 -26.78 -19.42 0.55
CA ASP A 667 -27.37 -18.23 -0.09
C ASP A 667 -27.69 -17.09 0.87
N GLU A 668 -27.90 -17.38 2.16
CA GLU A 668 -28.13 -16.36 3.18
C GLU A 668 -26.87 -15.58 3.60
N CYS A 669 -25.67 -16.02 3.19
CA CYS A 669 -24.40 -15.41 3.62
C CYS A 669 -23.98 -14.22 2.76
N TYR A 670 -24.64 -14.00 1.63
CA TYR A 670 -24.33 -12.93 0.69
C TYR A 670 -25.58 -12.37 0.01
N CYS A 671 -25.47 -11.14 -0.46
CA CYS A 671 -26.47 -10.55 -1.34
C CYS A 671 -25.82 -9.63 -2.39
N MET A 672 -26.57 -9.35 -3.46
CA MET A 672 -26.21 -8.39 -4.49
C MET A 672 -27.22 -7.26 -4.54
N LEU A 673 -26.72 -6.01 -4.52
CA LEU A 673 -27.53 -4.82 -4.78
C LEU A 673 -27.84 -4.75 -6.28
N LYS A 674 -29.12 -4.52 -6.63
CA LYS A 674 -29.59 -4.67 -8.01
C LYS A 674 -29.88 -3.36 -8.71
N TYR A 675 -30.30 -2.33 -7.97
CA TYR A 675 -30.74 -1.07 -8.55
C TYR A 675 -29.62 -0.06 -8.62
N HIS A 676 -29.22 0.33 -9.84
CA HIS A 676 -28.21 1.36 -10.03
C HIS A 676 -28.81 2.71 -10.45
N HIS A 677 -28.19 3.80 -10.03
CA HIS A 677 -28.65 5.18 -10.23
C HIS A 677 -27.69 5.99 -11.14
N ARG A 678 -26.66 5.36 -11.71
CA ARG A 678 -25.56 6.08 -12.37
C ARG A 678 -25.75 6.18 -13.88
N MET A 679 -25.55 5.08 -14.59
CA MET A 679 -25.43 5.03 -16.04
C MET A 679 -26.79 5.17 -16.73
N HIS A 680 -26.81 5.76 -17.93
CA HIS A 680 -27.93 5.62 -18.85
C HIS A 680 -28.04 4.17 -19.33
N ASP A 681 -29.24 3.70 -19.71
CA ASP A 681 -29.51 2.32 -20.14
C ASP A 681 -28.64 1.88 -21.33
N ASP A 682 -28.37 2.79 -22.27
CA ASP A 682 -27.53 2.49 -23.44
C ASP A 682 -26.08 2.15 -23.06
N ILE A 683 -25.56 2.75 -22.00
CA ILE A 683 -24.25 2.44 -21.45
C ILE A 683 -24.33 1.20 -20.56
N ALA A 684 -25.36 1.15 -19.71
CA ALA A 684 -25.59 0.07 -18.75
C ALA A 684 -25.81 -1.28 -19.44
N LYS A 685 -26.37 -1.29 -20.67
CA LYS A 685 -26.56 -2.49 -21.51
C LYS A 685 -25.26 -3.31 -21.59
N TYR A 686 -24.17 -2.70 -22.04
CA TYR A 686 -22.88 -3.40 -22.19
C TYR A 686 -22.35 -3.92 -20.84
N VAL A 687 -22.41 -3.10 -19.82
CA VAL A 687 -21.98 -3.45 -18.46
C VAL A 687 -22.78 -4.63 -17.90
N ASN A 688 -24.09 -4.58 -18.04
CA ASN A 688 -25.02 -5.59 -17.52
C ASN A 688 -24.92 -6.93 -18.27
N GLU A 689 -24.75 -6.87 -19.59
CA GLU A 689 -24.59 -8.08 -20.42
C GLU A 689 -23.24 -8.77 -20.20
N LEU A 690 -22.16 -7.98 -20.11
CA LEU A 690 -20.80 -8.51 -20.06
C LEU A 690 -20.35 -8.91 -18.65
N PHE A 691 -20.86 -8.22 -17.59
CA PHE A 691 -20.26 -8.34 -16.27
C PHE A 691 -21.24 -8.66 -15.12
N TYR A 692 -22.56 -8.55 -15.33
CA TYR A 692 -23.54 -8.72 -14.23
C TYR A 692 -24.73 -9.64 -14.58
N ASP A 693 -24.58 -10.52 -15.57
CA ASP A 693 -25.58 -11.53 -15.95
C ASP A 693 -27.00 -10.94 -16.17
N LYS A 694 -27.09 -9.73 -16.64
CA LYS A 694 -28.36 -9.00 -16.85
C LYS A 694 -29.16 -8.76 -15.55
N LYS A 695 -28.50 -8.75 -14.39
CA LYS A 695 -29.16 -8.60 -13.08
C LYS A 695 -29.29 -7.15 -12.61
N LEU A 696 -28.61 -6.17 -13.26
CA LEU A 696 -28.72 -4.76 -12.92
C LEU A 696 -30.00 -4.15 -13.47
N ILE A 697 -30.62 -3.27 -12.68
CA ILE A 697 -31.87 -2.60 -13.00
C ILE A 697 -31.66 -1.09 -12.86
N SER A 698 -32.00 -0.32 -13.88
CA SER A 698 -32.00 1.15 -13.82
C SER A 698 -33.11 1.66 -12.91
N ALA A 699 -32.72 2.43 -11.92
CA ALA A 699 -33.61 2.85 -10.82
C ALA A 699 -34.45 4.10 -11.15
N THR A 700 -34.03 4.92 -12.13
CA THR A 700 -34.65 6.23 -12.40
C THR A 700 -35.06 6.41 -13.85
N GLU A 701 -36.07 7.24 -14.09
CA GLU A 701 -36.52 7.57 -15.44
C GLU A 701 -35.49 8.37 -16.24
N ARG A 702 -34.60 9.13 -15.59
CA ARG A 702 -33.45 9.79 -16.26
C ARG A 702 -32.63 8.79 -17.07
N GLN A 703 -32.38 7.63 -16.51
CA GLN A 703 -31.53 6.59 -17.12
C GLN A 703 -32.17 5.96 -18.38
N LYS A 704 -33.46 6.16 -18.59
CA LYS A 704 -34.25 5.63 -19.73
C LYS A 704 -34.65 6.71 -20.72
N SER A 705 -34.31 7.98 -20.42
CA SER A 705 -34.71 9.10 -21.26
C SER A 705 -34.02 9.06 -22.65
N PRO A 706 -34.69 9.40 -23.74
CA PRO A 706 -34.04 9.50 -25.04
C PRO A 706 -32.97 10.60 -25.05
N LEU A 707 -32.02 10.52 -25.98
CA LEU A 707 -31.02 11.56 -26.15
C LEU A 707 -31.72 12.85 -26.65
N THR A 708 -32.01 13.75 -25.72
CA THR A 708 -32.81 14.98 -26.02
C THR A 708 -31.95 16.07 -26.66
N LYS A 709 -30.65 16.06 -26.46
CA LYS A 709 -29.71 17.05 -26.99
C LYS A 709 -28.72 16.35 -27.92
N THR A 710 -28.89 16.56 -29.21
CA THR A 710 -27.92 16.12 -30.21
C THR A 710 -26.63 16.92 -30.01
N TYR A 711 -25.51 16.29 -30.22
CA TYR A 711 -24.20 16.95 -30.21
C TYR A 711 -23.49 16.77 -31.56
N ASN A 712 -22.62 17.70 -31.92
CA ASN A 712 -21.81 17.60 -33.12
C ASN A 712 -20.38 17.17 -32.74
N LEU A 713 -19.86 16.23 -33.49
CA LEU A 713 -18.44 15.89 -33.38
C LEU A 713 -17.59 16.99 -34.05
N PRO A 714 -16.32 17.18 -33.64
CA PRO A 714 -15.41 18.07 -34.35
C PRO A 714 -15.31 17.73 -35.83
N SER A 715 -15.21 18.72 -36.70
CA SER A 715 -15.11 18.51 -38.16
C SER A 715 -13.86 17.70 -38.57
N SER A 716 -12.85 17.66 -37.74
CA SER A 716 -11.68 16.80 -37.89
C SER A 716 -11.97 15.31 -37.65
N ILE A 717 -13.03 15.01 -36.94
CA ILE A 717 -13.46 13.64 -36.58
C ILE A 717 -14.69 13.22 -37.40
N ASP A 718 -15.58 14.16 -37.65
CA ASP A 718 -16.82 13.93 -38.36
C ASP A 718 -16.60 13.93 -39.88
N HIS A 719 -16.65 12.75 -40.49
CA HIS A 719 -16.57 12.56 -41.93
C HIS A 719 -17.94 12.20 -42.53
N GLY A 720 -19.04 12.71 -41.95
CA GLY A 720 -20.40 12.48 -42.45
C GLY A 720 -21.09 11.35 -41.69
N THR A 721 -20.94 11.29 -40.39
CA THR A 721 -21.61 10.31 -39.53
C THR A 721 -23.12 10.51 -39.54
N GLU A 722 -23.84 9.53 -40.06
CA GLU A 722 -25.32 9.58 -40.15
C GLU A 722 -26.01 9.36 -38.81
N HIS A 723 -25.29 8.80 -37.80
CA HIS A 723 -25.89 8.45 -36.54
C HIS A 723 -24.99 8.81 -35.34
N ILE A 724 -25.55 9.52 -34.39
CA ILE A 724 -24.90 9.89 -33.12
C ILE A 724 -25.59 9.13 -31.97
N ASP A 725 -24.82 8.35 -31.24
CA ASP A 725 -25.31 7.52 -30.12
C ASP A 725 -24.66 7.98 -28.78
N ARG A 726 -25.20 7.51 -27.68
CA ARG A 726 -24.61 7.76 -26.35
C ARG A 726 -23.27 7.08 -26.16
N VAL A 727 -23.02 6.00 -26.86
CA VAL A 727 -21.75 5.29 -26.88
C VAL A 727 -21.18 5.36 -28.29
N MET A 728 -20.01 5.96 -28.46
CA MET A 728 -19.34 6.12 -29.74
C MET A 728 -17.94 5.50 -29.68
N PHE A 729 -17.50 4.88 -30.79
CA PHE A 729 -16.13 4.41 -30.92
C PHE A 729 -15.40 5.20 -32.02
N ILE A 730 -14.22 5.74 -31.71
CA ILE A 730 -13.39 6.49 -32.67
C ILE A 730 -12.11 5.70 -32.89
N SER A 731 -11.98 5.11 -34.08
CA SER A 731 -10.82 4.32 -34.48
C SER A 731 -9.67 5.22 -34.91
N THR A 732 -8.52 5.03 -34.30
CA THR A 732 -7.30 5.78 -34.55
C THR A 732 -6.23 4.92 -35.23
N PRO A 733 -5.28 5.56 -35.98
CA PRO A 733 -4.08 4.86 -36.42
C PRO A 733 -3.19 4.39 -35.26
N ILE A 734 -2.37 3.37 -35.55
CA ILE A 734 -1.29 2.97 -34.65
C ILE A 734 -0.20 4.04 -34.66
N ASP A 735 0.25 4.47 -33.51
CA ASP A 735 1.41 5.38 -33.40
C ASP A 735 2.71 4.58 -33.49
N MET A 736 3.27 4.50 -34.70
CA MET A 736 4.52 3.78 -34.92
C MET A 736 5.73 4.41 -34.22
N THR A 737 5.66 5.71 -33.88
CA THR A 737 6.74 6.38 -33.13
C THR A 737 6.75 5.98 -31.66
N SER A 738 5.63 5.54 -31.15
CA SER A 738 5.40 5.05 -29.78
C SER A 738 5.04 3.56 -29.72
N PHE A 739 5.46 2.77 -30.71
CA PHE A 739 5.05 1.36 -30.81
C PHE A 739 5.40 0.54 -29.56
N TYR A 740 6.55 0.84 -28.93
CA TYR A 740 7.01 0.23 -27.67
C TYR A 740 6.84 1.14 -26.45
N SER A 741 5.90 2.09 -26.51
CA SER A 741 5.61 3.02 -25.43
C SER A 741 4.10 3.03 -25.16
N PRO A 742 3.65 3.17 -23.92
CA PRO A 742 2.23 3.24 -23.58
C PRO A 742 1.68 4.66 -23.78
N THR A 743 1.88 5.20 -25.00
CA THR A 743 1.36 6.50 -25.47
C THR A 743 0.91 6.38 -26.92
N ASN A 744 -0.14 7.10 -27.30
CA ASN A 744 -0.57 7.26 -28.68
C ASN A 744 -0.94 8.72 -28.91
N LYS A 745 -0.15 9.41 -29.78
CA LYS A 745 -0.34 10.84 -30.06
C LYS A 745 -1.63 11.14 -30.81
N TYR A 746 -2.06 10.24 -31.69
CA TYR A 746 -3.30 10.42 -32.46
C TYR A 746 -4.52 10.34 -31.52
N GLU A 747 -4.53 9.37 -30.58
CA GLU A 747 -5.57 9.32 -29.55
C GLU A 747 -5.56 10.57 -28.68
N ALA A 748 -4.38 11.05 -28.27
CA ALA A 748 -4.27 12.25 -27.44
C ALA A 748 -4.82 13.50 -28.16
N GLN A 749 -4.54 13.67 -29.47
CA GLN A 749 -5.08 14.76 -30.29
C GLN A 749 -6.62 14.70 -30.36
N ILE A 750 -7.17 13.53 -30.67
CA ILE A 750 -8.62 13.33 -30.76
C ILE A 750 -9.29 13.59 -29.41
N VAL A 751 -8.72 13.10 -28.32
CA VAL A 751 -9.24 13.35 -26.96
C VAL A 751 -9.31 14.87 -26.69
N VAL A 752 -8.26 15.62 -27.03
CA VAL A 752 -8.22 17.06 -26.82
C VAL A 752 -9.27 17.80 -27.65
N GLU A 753 -9.46 17.39 -28.90
CA GLU A 753 -10.49 17.98 -29.80
C GLU A 753 -11.91 17.65 -29.31
N LEU A 754 -12.16 16.41 -28.92
CA LEU A 754 -13.44 16.01 -28.31
C LEU A 754 -13.75 16.84 -27.07
N ILE A 755 -12.80 16.97 -26.15
CA ILE A 755 -12.96 17.76 -24.92
C ILE A 755 -13.36 19.19 -25.24
N LYS A 756 -12.64 19.86 -26.15
CA LYS A 756 -12.93 21.25 -26.56
C LYS A 756 -14.35 21.40 -27.14
N SER A 757 -14.72 20.49 -28.02
CA SER A 757 -16.04 20.48 -28.65
C SER A 757 -17.14 20.21 -27.63
N LEU A 758 -16.99 19.15 -26.83
CA LEU A 758 -18.00 18.74 -25.84
C LEU A 758 -18.18 19.79 -24.73
N LYS A 759 -17.09 20.43 -24.26
CA LYS A 759 -17.18 21.48 -23.24
C LYS A 759 -17.93 22.71 -23.76
N SER A 760 -17.78 23.06 -25.03
CA SER A 760 -18.53 24.17 -25.65
C SER A 760 -20.02 23.86 -25.82
N GLN A 761 -20.38 22.61 -26.08
CA GLN A 761 -21.77 22.16 -26.32
C GLN A 761 -22.50 21.83 -25.00
N PHE A 762 -21.78 21.33 -24.00
CA PHE A 762 -22.28 20.90 -22.70
C PHE A 762 -21.52 21.61 -21.56
N PRO A 763 -21.65 22.92 -21.39
CA PRO A 763 -20.87 23.69 -20.41
C PRO A 763 -21.10 23.22 -18.96
N ASP A 764 -22.30 22.72 -18.67
CA ASP A 764 -22.72 22.26 -17.33
C ASP A 764 -22.37 20.80 -17.04
N TYR A 765 -21.95 20.03 -18.05
CA TYR A 765 -21.62 18.63 -17.87
C TYR A 765 -20.18 18.47 -17.38
N SER A 766 -20.01 17.60 -16.41
CA SER A 766 -18.69 17.15 -15.96
C SER A 766 -18.07 16.22 -16.99
N ILE A 767 -16.83 16.54 -17.44
CA ILE A 767 -16.10 15.74 -18.43
C ILE A 767 -14.92 15.07 -17.75
N GLY A 768 -14.71 13.81 -18.08
CA GLY A 768 -13.58 13.03 -17.63
C GLY A 768 -12.88 12.27 -18.74
N VAL A 769 -11.58 12.15 -18.63
CA VAL A 769 -10.77 11.29 -19.50
C VAL A 769 -10.16 10.17 -18.67
N ILE A 770 -10.31 8.96 -19.16
CA ILE A 770 -9.73 7.77 -18.56
C ILE A 770 -8.73 7.16 -19.54
N THR A 771 -7.58 6.74 -19.05
CA THR A 771 -6.60 5.96 -19.81
C THR A 771 -5.86 4.98 -18.89
N PRO A 772 -5.42 3.81 -19.39
CA PRO A 772 -4.67 2.86 -18.56
C PRO A 772 -3.30 3.38 -18.11
N TYR A 773 -2.73 4.37 -18.80
CA TYR A 773 -1.33 4.73 -18.68
C TYR A 773 -1.11 6.19 -18.28
N ARG A 774 -0.31 6.39 -17.20
CA ARG A 774 0.08 7.73 -16.73
C ARG A 774 0.83 8.56 -17.78
N SER A 775 1.59 7.91 -18.66
CA SER A 775 2.29 8.58 -19.79
C SER A 775 1.32 9.19 -20.78
N GLN A 776 0.20 8.52 -21.09
CA GLN A 776 -0.83 9.07 -21.95
C GLN A 776 -1.54 10.28 -21.31
N ILE A 777 -1.73 10.24 -19.98
CA ILE A 777 -2.25 11.40 -19.22
C ILE A 777 -1.33 12.60 -19.40
N ALA A 778 -0.02 12.42 -19.22
CA ALA A 778 0.97 13.48 -19.37
C ALA A 778 0.93 14.05 -20.81
N LEU A 779 0.86 13.16 -21.81
CA LEU A 779 0.77 13.57 -23.21
C LEU A 779 -0.51 14.37 -23.52
N ILE A 780 -1.68 13.90 -23.05
CA ILE A 780 -2.95 14.63 -23.23
C ILE A 780 -2.88 16.00 -22.53
N LYS A 781 -2.38 16.07 -21.31
CA LYS A 781 -2.23 17.32 -20.56
C LYS A 781 -1.29 18.31 -21.27
N SER A 782 -0.21 17.83 -21.89
CA SER A 782 0.72 18.69 -22.64
C SER A 782 0.08 19.35 -23.88
N MET A 783 -0.95 18.74 -24.46
CA MET A 783 -1.68 19.24 -25.62
C MET A 783 -2.92 20.05 -25.24
N LEU A 784 -3.38 19.94 -24.00
CA LEU A 784 -4.56 20.64 -23.52
C LEU A 784 -4.21 22.08 -23.13
N ASN A 785 -5.02 23.06 -23.54
CA ASN A 785 -4.80 24.46 -23.16
C ASN A 785 -5.04 24.61 -21.63
N PRO A 786 -4.17 25.34 -20.88
CA PRO A 786 -4.33 25.58 -19.43
C PRO A 786 -5.67 26.19 -18.99
N LEU A 787 -6.42 26.80 -19.89
CA LEU A 787 -7.73 27.41 -19.63
C LEU A 787 -8.88 26.40 -19.40
N ILE A 788 -8.61 25.08 -19.50
CA ILE A 788 -9.63 24.02 -19.29
C ILE A 788 -9.33 23.25 -18.00
N ASN A 789 -9.37 23.94 -16.88
CA ASN A 789 -9.02 23.39 -15.57
C ASN A 789 -10.06 22.42 -14.95
N ASP A 790 -11.29 22.34 -15.49
CA ASP A 790 -12.39 21.58 -14.89
C ASP A 790 -12.47 20.11 -15.38
N ILE A 791 -11.44 19.64 -16.11
CA ILE A 791 -11.45 18.30 -16.67
C ILE A 791 -10.57 17.37 -15.86
N THR A 792 -11.14 16.28 -15.39
CA THR A 792 -10.38 15.24 -14.71
C THR A 792 -9.78 14.27 -15.72
N ILE A 793 -8.46 14.17 -15.78
CA ILE A 793 -7.73 13.19 -16.60
C ILE A 793 -6.96 12.27 -15.68
N ASP A 794 -7.34 10.98 -15.62
CA ASP A 794 -6.69 10.06 -14.70
C ASP A 794 -6.73 8.59 -15.18
N THR A 795 -6.05 7.70 -14.43
CA THR A 795 -6.07 6.27 -14.70
C THR A 795 -7.38 5.64 -14.23
N VAL A 796 -7.65 4.42 -14.73
CA VAL A 796 -8.82 3.62 -14.35
C VAL A 796 -8.89 3.45 -12.83
N GLU A 797 -7.76 3.16 -12.19
CA GLU A 797 -7.68 2.90 -10.76
C GLU A 797 -8.10 4.12 -9.93
N ARG A 798 -7.69 5.32 -10.33
CA ARG A 798 -8.07 6.55 -9.62
C ARG A 798 -9.48 7.05 -9.94
N TYR A 799 -10.03 6.62 -11.06
CA TYR A 799 -11.44 6.89 -11.38
C TYR A 799 -12.40 6.04 -10.56
N GLN A 800 -11.94 4.97 -9.92
CA GLN A 800 -12.79 4.15 -9.06
C GLN A 800 -13.44 5.02 -7.96
N GLY A 801 -14.74 4.83 -7.71
CA GLY A 801 -15.53 5.68 -6.82
C GLY A 801 -16.03 7.00 -7.43
N SER A 802 -15.44 7.49 -8.55
CA SER A 802 -15.93 8.72 -9.21
C SER A 802 -16.80 8.45 -10.43
N GLU A 803 -17.46 9.49 -10.90
CA GLU A 803 -18.32 9.46 -12.10
C GLU A 803 -18.33 10.83 -12.77
N ARG A 804 -18.61 10.87 -14.07
CA ARG A 804 -18.77 12.11 -14.84
C ARG A 804 -19.96 11.94 -15.80
N ASP A 805 -20.50 13.06 -16.22
CA ASP A 805 -21.58 13.02 -17.20
C ASP A 805 -21.09 12.51 -18.54
N ILE A 806 -19.87 12.90 -18.93
CA ILE A 806 -19.20 12.48 -20.16
C ILE A 806 -17.87 11.83 -19.82
N ILE A 807 -17.61 10.64 -20.35
CA ILE A 807 -16.32 9.97 -20.27
C ILE A 807 -15.74 9.77 -21.66
N VAL A 808 -14.46 10.09 -21.82
CA VAL A 808 -13.62 9.74 -22.96
C VAL A 808 -12.58 8.73 -22.50
N TYR A 809 -12.61 7.52 -23.04
CA TYR A 809 -11.66 6.48 -22.71
C TYR A 809 -10.63 6.32 -23.82
N SER A 810 -9.38 6.72 -23.58
CA SER A 810 -8.25 6.55 -24.51
C SER A 810 -7.50 5.28 -24.12
N PHE A 811 -7.50 4.29 -25.01
CA PHE A 811 -6.83 3.01 -24.75
C PHE A 811 -5.30 3.11 -24.78
N ALA A 812 -4.73 3.98 -25.61
CA ALA A 812 -3.30 4.21 -25.80
C ALA A 812 -2.50 2.92 -26.11
N ILE A 813 -3.06 2.06 -26.95
CA ILE A 813 -2.53 0.73 -27.27
C ILE A 813 -2.09 0.70 -28.72
N ASN A 814 -0.76 0.44 -28.93
CA ASN A 814 -0.17 0.36 -30.26
C ASN A 814 0.26 -1.07 -30.65
N ASN A 815 0.20 -2.04 -29.74
CA ASN A 815 0.55 -3.43 -30.00
C ASN A 815 -0.16 -4.39 -29.03
N MET A 816 -0.08 -5.69 -29.30
CA MET A 816 -0.76 -6.74 -28.50
C MET A 816 -0.21 -6.85 -27.07
N GLU A 817 1.09 -6.61 -26.85
CA GLU A 817 1.70 -6.68 -25.50
C GLU A 817 1.06 -5.63 -24.57
N TYR A 818 0.85 -4.40 -25.06
CA TYR A 818 0.18 -3.37 -24.25
C TYR A 818 -1.32 -3.64 -24.09
N LEU A 819 -1.96 -4.33 -25.03
CA LEU A 819 -3.34 -4.77 -24.86
C LEU A 819 -3.45 -5.75 -23.69
N GLU A 820 -2.58 -6.74 -23.60
CA GLU A 820 -2.54 -7.69 -22.49
C GLU A 820 -2.24 -7.00 -21.14
N LEU A 821 -1.30 -6.05 -21.12
CA LEU A 821 -0.95 -5.28 -19.91
C LEU A 821 -2.07 -4.33 -19.44
N SER A 822 -2.95 -3.91 -20.34
CA SER A 822 -4.07 -3.02 -20.01
C SER A 822 -5.25 -3.74 -19.38
N GLN A 823 -5.31 -5.05 -19.47
CA GLN A 823 -6.40 -5.89 -18.96
C GLN A 823 -6.27 -6.20 -17.48
N SER A 824 -7.39 -6.49 -16.85
CA SER A 824 -7.47 -7.07 -15.49
C SER A 824 -8.52 -8.17 -15.47
N MET A 825 -8.15 -9.30 -16.10
CA MET A 825 -9.04 -10.45 -16.19
C MET A 825 -9.17 -11.15 -14.83
N ASN A 826 -10.38 -11.66 -14.52
CA ASN A 826 -10.55 -12.58 -13.41
C ASN A 826 -9.96 -13.97 -13.76
N ALA A 827 -9.85 -14.85 -12.78
CA ALA A 827 -9.23 -16.18 -12.94
C ALA A 827 -9.91 -17.04 -14.03
N GLU A 828 -11.19 -16.81 -14.27
CA GLU A 828 -12.03 -17.53 -15.24
C GLU A 828 -12.03 -16.88 -16.63
N ASN A 829 -11.32 -15.76 -16.81
CA ASN A 829 -11.35 -14.93 -18.02
C ASN A 829 -12.76 -14.49 -18.46
N SER A 830 -13.69 -14.41 -17.51
CA SER A 830 -15.09 -14.05 -17.75
C SER A 830 -15.40 -12.57 -17.49
N VAL A 831 -14.49 -11.82 -16.87
CA VAL A 831 -14.64 -10.40 -16.56
C VAL A 831 -13.32 -9.66 -16.75
N ASP A 832 -13.31 -8.57 -17.52
CA ASP A 832 -12.25 -7.57 -17.47
C ASP A 832 -12.66 -6.44 -16.52
N ARG A 833 -12.03 -6.44 -15.35
CA ARG A 833 -12.34 -5.50 -14.26
C ARG A 833 -11.98 -4.05 -14.59
N LYS A 834 -10.89 -3.82 -15.34
CA LYS A 834 -10.51 -2.46 -15.77
C LYS A 834 -11.48 -1.89 -16.79
N LEU A 835 -11.88 -2.71 -17.76
CA LEU A 835 -12.89 -2.31 -18.73
C LEU A 835 -14.23 -2.01 -18.04
N ASN A 836 -14.69 -2.90 -17.15
CA ASN A 836 -15.93 -2.68 -16.39
C ASN A 836 -15.89 -1.35 -15.62
N VAL A 837 -14.81 -1.08 -14.88
CA VAL A 837 -14.67 0.19 -14.16
C VAL A 837 -14.68 1.37 -15.11
N SER A 838 -13.99 1.31 -16.24
CA SER A 838 -13.93 2.42 -17.21
C SER A 838 -15.29 2.76 -17.80
N LEU A 839 -16.05 1.76 -18.25
CA LEU A 839 -17.39 1.94 -18.83
C LEU A 839 -18.37 2.51 -17.79
N THR A 840 -18.27 2.06 -16.55
CA THR A 840 -19.19 2.43 -15.47
C THR A 840 -18.97 3.82 -14.86
N ARG A 841 -18.02 4.60 -15.37
CA ARG A 841 -17.78 5.99 -14.92
C ARG A 841 -18.68 7.01 -15.63
N ALA A 842 -19.20 6.67 -16.81
CA ALA A 842 -20.06 7.55 -17.60
C ALA A 842 -21.51 7.52 -17.11
N ARG A 843 -22.11 8.71 -17.00
CA ARG A 843 -23.55 8.85 -16.72
C ARG A 843 -24.37 8.95 -18.01
N GLU A 844 -23.96 9.82 -18.94
CA GLU A 844 -24.74 10.22 -20.12
C GLU A 844 -24.09 9.85 -21.44
N LEU A 845 -22.79 10.12 -21.60
CA LEU A 845 -22.07 9.88 -22.85
C LEU A 845 -20.76 9.17 -22.62
N LEU A 846 -20.42 8.23 -23.49
CA LEU A 846 -19.20 7.45 -23.45
C LEU A 846 -18.53 7.43 -24.83
N PHE A 847 -17.31 7.93 -24.91
CA PHE A 847 -16.46 7.87 -26.11
C PHE A 847 -15.31 6.90 -25.88
N LEU A 848 -15.17 5.92 -26.75
CA LEU A 848 -14.06 4.96 -26.77
C LEU A 848 -13.12 5.35 -27.91
N VAL A 849 -11.84 5.59 -27.62
CA VAL A 849 -10.84 6.07 -28.60
C VAL A 849 -9.67 5.09 -28.62
N GLY A 850 -9.38 4.48 -29.78
CA GLY A 850 -8.29 3.52 -29.91
C GLY A 850 -8.28 2.84 -31.27
N ASN A 851 -7.31 1.94 -31.52
CA ASN A 851 -7.21 1.21 -32.78
C ASN A 851 -8.17 0.01 -32.81
N VAL A 852 -9.12 0.01 -33.76
CA VAL A 852 -10.13 -1.06 -33.89
C VAL A 852 -9.50 -2.43 -34.11
N ASP A 853 -8.47 -2.52 -34.97
CA ASP A 853 -7.89 -3.82 -35.36
C ASP A 853 -7.24 -4.52 -34.20
N ILE A 854 -6.49 -3.78 -33.37
CA ILE A 854 -5.85 -4.31 -32.17
C ILE A 854 -6.90 -4.65 -31.12
N LEU A 855 -7.84 -3.71 -30.87
CA LEU A 855 -8.81 -3.84 -29.78
C LEU A 855 -9.88 -4.92 -30.05
N SER A 856 -10.15 -5.24 -31.33
CA SER A 856 -11.02 -6.35 -31.70
C SER A 856 -10.45 -7.74 -31.33
N SER A 857 -9.18 -7.83 -30.98
CA SER A 857 -8.60 -9.07 -30.43
C SER A 857 -9.05 -9.34 -28.98
N HIS A 858 -9.60 -8.34 -28.28
CA HIS A 858 -10.13 -8.46 -26.94
C HIS A 858 -11.63 -8.82 -26.98
N PRO A 859 -12.08 -9.95 -26.43
CA PRO A 859 -13.42 -10.47 -26.62
C PRO A 859 -14.55 -9.51 -26.21
N PHE A 860 -14.39 -8.85 -25.06
CA PHE A 860 -15.40 -7.90 -24.55
C PHE A 860 -15.42 -6.58 -25.34
N ILE A 861 -14.26 -6.06 -25.73
CA ILE A 861 -14.18 -4.84 -26.54
C ILE A 861 -14.72 -5.12 -27.93
N ASN A 862 -14.39 -6.28 -28.51
CA ASN A 862 -14.92 -6.71 -29.80
C ASN A 862 -16.46 -6.81 -29.80
N HIS A 863 -17.06 -7.31 -28.72
CA HIS A 863 -18.51 -7.34 -28.57
C HIS A 863 -19.13 -5.94 -28.68
N ILE A 864 -18.52 -4.96 -27.97
CA ILE A 864 -18.95 -3.57 -28.00
C ILE A 864 -18.77 -2.97 -29.41
N ILE A 865 -17.59 -3.16 -30.03
CA ILE A 865 -17.28 -2.65 -31.36
C ILE A 865 -18.28 -3.17 -32.41
N ASN A 866 -18.58 -4.47 -32.38
CA ASN A 866 -19.54 -5.08 -33.33
C ASN A 866 -20.95 -4.52 -33.17
N ASP A 867 -21.44 -4.32 -31.93
CA ASP A 867 -22.76 -3.70 -31.71
C ASP A 867 -22.78 -2.24 -32.20
N LEU A 868 -21.70 -1.48 -31.96
CA LEU A 868 -21.56 -0.09 -32.41
C LEU A 868 -21.41 0.02 -33.93
N GLN A 869 -20.71 -0.90 -34.59
CA GLN A 869 -20.62 -0.96 -36.07
C GLN A 869 -21.99 -1.21 -36.67
N ASN A 870 -22.78 -2.13 -36.14
CA ASN A 870 -24.15 -2.41 -36.59
C ASN A 870 -25.08 -1.20 -36.44
N LYS A 871 -24.77 -0.28 -35.48
CA LYS A 871 -25.53 0.96 -35.28
C LYS A 871 -24.97 2.15 -36.07
N GLY A 872 -23.85 2.00 -36.77
CA GLY A 872 -23.17 3.12 -37.45
C GLY A 872 -22.48 4.12 -36.49
N ALA A 873 -22.19 3.67 -35.26
CA ALA A 873 -21.57 4.48 -34.19
C ALA A 873 -20.05 4.28 -34.07
N VAL A 874 -19.39 3.75 -35.11
CA VAL A 874 -17.94 3.63 -35.22
C VAL A 874 -17.43 4.58 -36.29
N ILE A 875 -16.49 5.44 -35.95
CA ILE A 875 -15.86 6.39 -36.86
C ILE A 875 -14.41 5.97 -37.08
N HIS A 876 -13.98 5.92 -38.34
CA HIS A 876 -12.62 5.60 -38.71
C HIS A 876 -11.87 6.88 -39.11
N MET A 877 -10.81 7.19 -38.38
CA MET A 877 -9.92 8.31 -38.71
C MET A 877 -9.04 7.92 -39.90
N PRO A 878 -8.83 8.83 -40.89
CA PRO A 878 -7.94 8.56 -41.99
C PRO A 878 -6.50 8.36 -41.51
N ILE A 879 -5.80 7.46 -42.17
CA ILE A 879 -4.35 7.30 -41.97
C ILE A 879 -3.70 8.51 -42.64
N VAL A 880 -3.18 9.44 -41.85
CA VAL A 880 -2.48 10.64 -42.35
C VAL A 880 -1.01 10.32 -42.58
#